data_1b86991baa56d6e2b78481058f22a611
#
_entry.id   1b86991baa56d6e2b78481058f22a611
#
_cell.length_a   1.000
_cell.length_b   1.000
_cell.length_c   1.000
_cell.angle_alpha   90.00
_cell.angle_beta   90.00
_cell.angle_gamma   90.00
#
_symmetry.space_group_name_H-M   'P 1'
#
loop_
_entity.id
_entity.type
_entity.pdbx_description
1 polymer ?
#
loop_
_entity_poly.entity_id
_entity_poly.type
_entity_poly.pdbx_seq_one_letter_code
_entity_poly.pdbx_strand_id
1 'polypeptide(L)'
;PILQKIWANKYKNALSTAKAYQYRRYETVELGLNNLDSLFLKKALQSEYQEVRNLLSEKKYKQYFSMPMYLKEEVSQVYGDNEHSLYRTDIEGERTQGVIQTGFGLERFTRNFREFNVYDNSFYLLDKSFVSPISEYGYGVYAYVLNDTIERNDRKFYSIYFFPKQDQDLLFKGNFTVDSKTYAIESIQMYTIKEASLNFVRNLSIEKHYQWVNDSLILPKRDYYEGDFTILTKSDEEKGMYVRKNIVYSDYLLDSPKEQSFYLASVEKYKANQFKQSQEYWAQLGEGDSQMSKTQTLIRKVGDNKRIKGISDALNIITSGYIPIGRYMQFGSLWESFTNNDVERNRFRFGLRSFVSNDDRFRTYLYGAYGTLDQKFKYGVSAKYLAFYKPRITIGGLYQNDYLQLGNILQRNDAELNLKNASNFLFARGENYYLTQNKRIQGVADIGLLKSNLHITLSGMYQQMKAADPEHFSIGYRSENGVLHKYSDANASLTLTYTPTRNVYGYGVEQFYGKNIFPTFSLKYTKGLSGIRNSLFDYSRLEGMIHYPQPMWSIGILHTVVEAGKVYGTVPLPLLTPTPANQTYASSGHKLNRTFQLLDYYDFVTDAYLNVYAEHHFNGFVMNRIPLLKKTKWRSLILARMAYGTLREENRLISASNIQYNAPEKLYWEYGFGIENIGIGNFRPIRVDFLWRSSFTDLNGVSNPYFGIRFGIKPEF
;
A
#
# COMPACT_ATOMS: atom_id res chain seq x y z
N PRO A 1 19.45 -11.71 32.71
CA PRO A 1 20.92 -11.54 32.44
C PRO A 1 21.30 -11.85 30.98
N ILE A 2 20.79 -12.94 30.36
CA ILE A 2 21.14 -13.30 28.95
C ILE A 2 20.64 -12.25 27.98
N LEU A 3 19.39 -11.80 28.07
CA LEU A 3 18.82 -10.77 27.21
C LEU A 3 19.63 -9.48 27.27
N GLN A 4 20.02 -9.03 28.46
CA GLN A 4 20.86 -7.83 28.61
C GLN A 4 22.20 -7.96 27.87
N LYS A 5 22.80 -9.16 27.88
CA LYS A 5 24.04 -9.43 27.16
C LYS A 5 23.81 -9.48 25.63
N ILE A 6 22.65 -9.98 25.17
CA ILE A 6 22.26 -9.90 23.76
C ILE A 6 22.18 -8.44 23.33
N TRP A 7 21.49 -7.59 24.11
CA TRP A 7 21.34 -6.16 23.80
C TRP A 7 22.67 -5.42 23.75
N ALA A 8 23.56 -5.70 24.69
CA ALA A 8 24.89 -5.09 24.75
C ALA A 8 25.78 -5.46 23.55
N ASN A 9 25.53 -6.63 22.92
CA ASN A 9 26.35 -7.15 21.82
C ASN A 9 25.65 -7.10 20.44
N LYS A 10 24.39 -6.69 20.36
CA LYS A 10 23.60 -6.72 19.11
C LYS A 10 24.27 -6.02 17.91
N TYR A 11 24.94 -4.90 18.15
CA TYR A 11 25.60 -4.14 17.08
C TYR A 11 26.89 -4.80 16.58
N LYS A 12 27.50 -5.70 17.36
CA LYS A 12 28.72 -6.41 16.95
C LYS A 12 28.42 -7.53 15.95
N ASN A 13 27.18 -7.99 15.87
CA ASN A 13 26.71 -9.11 15.08
C ASN A 13 25.89 -8.63 13.86
N ALA A 14 26.31 -7.55 13.22
CA ALA A 14 25.61 -6.97 12.09
C ALA A 14 26.58 -6.67 10.93
N LEU A 15 26.07 -6.70 9.71
CA LEU A 15 26.82 -6.29 8.51
C LEU A 15 27.40 -4.87 8.61
N SER A 16 26.78 -4.02 9.44
CA SER A 16 27.26 -2.65 9.70
C SER A 16 28.61 -2.57 10.40
N THR A 17 29.13 -3.67 10.95
CA THR A 17 30.48 -3.71 11.55
C THR A 17 31.59 -3.82 10.52
N ALA A 18 31.32 -4.36 9.33
CA ALA A 18 32.25 -4.40 8.22
C ALA A 18 32.33 -3.04 7.53
N LYS A 19 33.50 -2.63 7.06
CA LYS A 19 33.65 -1.40 6.27
C LYS A 19 32.90 -1.49 4.96
N ALA A 20 33.00 -2.64 4.30
CA ALA A 20 32.25 -2.98 3.11
C ALA A 20 31.89 -4.46 3.12
N TYR A 21 30.86 -4.83 2.38
CA TYR A 21 30.42 -6.20 2.27
C TYR A 21 29.86 -6.51 0.89
N GLN A 22 29.96 -7.77 0.51
CA GLN A 22 29.18 -8.34 -0.58
C GLN A 22 28.71 -9.74 -0.23
N TYR A 23 27.57 -10.15 -0.79
CA TYR A 23 27.02 -11.49 -0.68
C TYR A 23 26.08 -11.81 -1.81
N ARG A 24 25.91 -13.09 -2.08
CA ARG A 24 24.91 -13.60 -3.02
C ARG A 24 23.62 -13.90 -2.28
N ARG A 25 22.48 -13.55 -2.89
CA ARG A 25 21.14 -13.73 -2.34
C ARG A 25 20.29 -14.50 -3.34
N TYR A 26 19.79 -15.66 -2.94
CA TYR A 26 18.82 -16.44 -3.70
C TYR A 26 17.48 -16.42 -2.99
N GLU A 27 16.47 -15.82 -3.62
CA GLU A 27 15.12 -15.69 -3.10
C GLU A 27 14.16 -16.55 -3.91
N THR A 28 13.31 -17.31 -3.21
CA THR A 28 12.17 -17.99 -3.82
C THR A 28 10.88 -17.56 -3.14
N VAL A 29 9.84 -17.33 -3.94
CA VAL A 29 8.49 -17.00 -3.47
C VAL A 29 7.52 -17.97 -4.11
N GLU A 30 6.92 -18.82 -3.29
CA GLU A 30 5.89 -19.79 -3.68
C GLU A 30 4.52 -19.36 -3.17
N LEU A 31 3.52 -19.46 -4.03
CA LEU A 31 2.12 -19.22 -3.71
C LEU A 31 1.31 -20.41 -4.12
N GLY A 32 0.31 -20.76 -3.33
CA GLY A 32 -0.56 -21.87 -3.66
C GLY A 32 -1.83 -21.91 -2.83
N LEU A 33 -2.65 -22.91 -3.15
CA LEU A 33 -3.83 -23.24 -2.38
C LEU A 33 -3.49 -24.19 -1.25
N ASN A 34 -4.15 -24.03 -0.11
CA ASN A 34 -3.91 -24.80 1.09
C ASN A 34 -5.19 -25.48 1.61
N ASN A 35 -5.02 -26.53 2.40
CA ASN A 35 -6.09 -27.32 2.98
C ASN A 35 -7.07 -27.90 1.98
N LEU A 36 -6.54 -28.39 0.85
CA LEU A 36 -7.32 -29.07 -0.17
C LEU A 36 -7.59 -30.52 0.25
N ASP A 37 -8.86 -30.89 0.32
CA ASP A 37 -9.27 -32.27 0.54
C ASP A 37 -9.20 -33.10 -0.74
N SER A 38 -9.17 -34.43 -0.60
CA SER A 38 -9.11 -35.35 -1.72
C SER A 38 -10.30 -35.23 -2.69
N LEU A 39 -11.49 -34.84 -2.20
CA LEU A 39 -12.67 -34.64 -3.03
C LEU A 39 -12.51 -33.43 -3.94
N PHE A 40 -12.02 -32.31 -3.39
CA PHE A 40 -11.71 -31.12 -4.18
C PHE A 40 -10.67 -31.42 -5.26
N LEU A 41 -9.57 -32.10 -4.88
CA LEU A 41 -8.49 -32.43 -5.80
C LEU A 41 -8.98 -33.36 -6.94
N LYS A 42 -9.80 -34.40 -6.63
CA LYS A 42 -10.41 -35.24 -7.64
C LYS A 42 -11.29 -34.48 -8.63
N LYS A 43 -12.12 -33.53 -8.11
CA LYS A 43 -12.96 -32.68 -8.94
C LYS A 43 -12.16 -31.68 -9.79
N ALA A 44 -11.11 -31.11 -9.25
CA ALA A 44 -10.28 -30.11 -9.93
C ALA A 44 -9.36 -30.74 -10.99
N LEU A 45 -8.69 -31.85 -10.67
CA LEU A 45 -7.64 -32.46 -11.49
C LEU A 45 -8.12 -33.56 -12.40
N GLN A 46 -9.23 -34.21 -12.07
CA GLN A 46 -9.80 -35.32 -12.88
C GLN A 46 -8.78 -36.43 -13.24
N SER A 47 -8.43 -36.58 -14.52
CA SER A 47 -7.48 -37.59 -15.01
C SER A 47 -6.07 -37.42 -14.44
N GLU A 48 -5.66 -36.20 -14.09
CA GLU A 48 -4.32 -35.90 -13.57
C GLU A 48 -4.20 -36.13 -12.05
N TYR A 49 -5.32 -36.44 -11.35
CA TYR A 49 -5.39 -36.56 -9.91
C TYR A 49 -4.33 -37.49 -9.30
N GLN A 50 -4.15 -38.70 -9.85
CA GLN A 50 -3.23 -39.68 -9.28
C GLN A 50 -1.76 -39.23 -9.36
N GLU A 51 -1.36 -38.68 -10.50
CA GLU A 51 -0.02 -38.19 -10.71
C GLU A 51 0.29 -36.98 -9.81
N VAL A 52 -0.62 -36.00 -9.77
CA VAL A 52 -0.44 -34.79 -9.00
C VAL A 52 -0.47 -35.09 -7.49
N ARG A 53 -1.38 -35.98 -7.04
CA ARG A 53 -1.47 -36.36 -5.62
C ARG A 53 -0.15 -36.90 -5.09
N ASN A 54 0.55 -37.74 -5.85
CA ASN A 54 1.82 -38.32 -5.41
C ASN A 54 2.96 -37.31 -5.24
N LEU A 55 2.83 -36.14 -5.87
CA LEU A 55 3.79 -35.03 -5.79
C LEU A 55 3.41 -34.02 -4.69
N LEU A 56 2.12 -33.95 -4.31
CA LEU A 56 1.66 -32.99 -3.30
C LEU A 56 2.19 -33.30 -1.91
N SER A 57 2.51 -32.27 -1.16
CA SER A 57 2.87 -32.37 0.25
C SER A 57 1.62 -32.57 1.10
N GLU A 58 1.59 -33.65 1.86
CA GLU A 58 0.49 -33.97 2.79
C GLU A 58 0.80 -33.39 4.18
N LYS A 59 -0.19 -32.73 4.80
CA LYS A 59 -0.06 -32.31 6.21
C LYS A 59 -0.10 -33.53 7.14
N LYS A 60 0.90 -33.65 7.99
CA LYS A 60 1.25 -34.82 8.80
C LYS A 60 0.13 -35.45 9.66
N TYR A 61 -1.00 -34.76 9.87
CA TYR A 61 -2.07 -35.19 10.79
C TYR A 61 -3.51 -35.10 10.21
N LYS A 62 -3.66 -34.61 8.96
CA LYS A 62 -4.97 -34.50 8.30
C LYS A 62 -4.75 -34.70 6.81
N GLN A 63 -5.60 -35.46 6.14
CA GLN A 63 -5.55 -35.72 4.68
C GLN A 63 -5.82 -34.45 3.85
N TYR A 64 -5.10 -33.36 4.15
CA TYR A 64 -5.15 -32.11 3.41
C TYR A 64 -3.85 -31.84 2.67
N PHE A 65 -3.96 -31.27 1.50
CA PHE A 65 -2.86 -31.04 0.58
C PHE A 65 -2.65 -29.54 0.35
N SER A 66 -1.40 -29.18 0.11
CA SER A 66 -1.01 -27.84 -0.39
C SER A 66 -0.61 -27.97 -1.85
N MET A 67 -1.17 -27.13 -2.71
CA MET A 67 -0.95 -27.15 -4.15
C MET A 67 -0.31 -25.84 -4.61
N PRO A 68 0.96 -25.84 -5.02
CA PRO A 68 1.62 -24.66 -5.54
C PRO A 68 1.01 -24.23 -6.88
N MET A 69 0.83 -22.93 -7.05
CA MET A 69 0.26 -22.35 -8.26
C MET A 69 1.19 -21.32 -8.91
N TYR A 70 2.16 -20.84 -8.18
CA TYR A 70 3.10 -19.80 -8.61
C TYR A 70 4.44 -19.95 -7.89
N LEU A 71 5.51 -19.77 -8.63
CA LEU A 71 6.88 -19.72 -8.12
C LEU A 71 7.65 -18.59 -8.81
N LYS A 72 8.23 -17.70 -8.02
CA LYS A 72 9.23 -16.73 -8.45
C LYS A 72 10.57 -17.12 -7.85
N GLU A 73 11.62 -17.05 -8.66
CA GLU A 73 13.01 -17.24 -8.23
C GLU A 73 13.85 -16.04 -8.69
N GLU A 74 14.68 -15.52 -7.80
CA GLU A 74 15.54 -14.38 -8.05
C GLU A 74 16.92 -14.61 -7.43
N VAL A 75 17.96 -14.39 -8.20
CA VAL A 75 19.36 -14.39 -7.74
C VAL A 75 19.91 -13.00 -7.87
N SER A 76 20.46 -12.49 -6.80
CA SER A 76 21.06 -11.16 -6.79
C SER A 76 22.38 -11.13 -6.04
N GLN A 77 23.29 -10.28 -6.50
CA GLN A 77 24.53 -9.93 -5.83
C GLN A 77 24.36 -8.59 -5.13
N VAL A 78 24.58 -8.58 -3.84
CA VAL A 78 24.43 -7.41 -2.98
C VAL A 78 25.78 -6.88 -2.58
N TYR A 79 25.94 -5.56 -2.64
CA TYR A 79 27.16 -4.83 -2.28
C TYR A 79 26.79 -3.68 -1.34
N GLY A 80 27.59 -3.48 -0.29
CA GLY A 80 27.44 -2.35 0.60
C GLY A 80 28.79 -1.74 0.96
N ASP A 81 28.80 -0.43 1.13
CA ASP A 81 29.89 0.35 1.68
C ASP A 81 29.34 1.17 2.85
N ASN A 82 29.66 0.75 4.06
CA ASN A 82 29.16 1.36 5.28
C ASN A 82 29.88 2.67 5.61
N GLU A 83 31.12 2.85 5.16
CA GLU A 83 31.87 4.09 5.40
C GLU A 83 31.22 5.27 4.66
N HIS A 84 30.68 5.02 3.46
CA HIS A 84 30.04 6.04 2.63
C HIS A 84 28.53 5.92 2.57
N SER A 85 27.92 4.98 3.30
CA SER A 85 26.48 4.68 3.26
C SER A 85 25.97 4.35 1.85
N LEU A 86 26.78 3.67 1.04
CA LEU A 86 26.44 3.28 -0.32
C LEU A 86 25.99 1.83 -0.38
N TYR A 87 25.06 1.57 -1.28
CA TYR A 87 24.46 0.24 -1.43
C TYR A 87 24.09 -0.03 -2.89
N ARG A 88 24.36 -1.26 -3.35
CA ARG A 88 24.01 -1.70 -4.70
C ARG A 88 23.53 -3.15 -4.69
N THR A 89 22.50 -3.46 -5.49
CA THR A 89 22.04 -4.81 -5.77
C THR A 89 21.98 -5.03 -7.26
N ASP A 90 22.64 -6.06 -7.74
CA ASP A 90 22.64 -6.49 -9.13
C ASP A 90 21.87 -7.81 -9.25
N ILE A 91 20.78 -7.83 -10.02
CA ILE A 91 20.02 -9.06 -10.29
C ILE A 91 20.76 -9.84 -11.37
N GLU A 92 21.14 -11.07 -11.06
CA GLU A 92 21.84 -11.98 -11.97
C GLU A 92 20.88 -12.83 -12.78
N GLY A 93 19.79 -13.27 -12.13
CA GLY A 93 18.77 -14.09 -12.75
C GLY A 93 17.40 -13.92 -12.09
N GLU A 94 16.37 -13.95 -12.90
CA GLU A 94 14.98 -13.92 -12.44
C GLU A 94 14.14 -14.82 -13.33
N ARG A 95 13.31 -15.67 -12.74
CA ARG A 95 12.30 -16.43 -13.48
C ARG A 95 11.01 -16.56 -12.68
N THR A 96 9.93 -16.71 -13.41
CA THR A 96 8.59 -16.88 -12.86
C THR A 96 7.91 -18.06 -13.55
N GLN A 97 7.26 -18.91 -12.78
CA GLN A 97 6.51 -20.07 -13.27
C GLN A 97 5.14 -20.11 -12.59
N GLY A 98 4.12 -20.55 -13.31
CA GLY A 98 2.81 -20.80 -12.70
C GLY A 98 1.61 -20.41 -13.53
N VAL A 99 0.45 -20.77 -13.00
CA VAL A 99 -0.87 -20.53 -13.58
C VAL A 99 -1.36 -19.12 -13.31
N ILE A 100 -0.93 -18.54 -12.20
CA ILE A 100 -1.31 -17.21 -11.80
C ILE A 100 -0.48 -16.24 -12.66
N GLN A 101 -1.11 -15.68 -13.68
CA GLN A 101 -0.52 -14.52 -14.33
C GLN A 101 -0.36 -13.44 -13.26
N THR A 102 0.87 -12.94 -13.11
CA THR A 102 1.25 -11.94 -12.11
C THR A 102 0.34 -10.72 -12.23
N GLY A 103 -0.81 -10.81 -11.61
CA GLY A 103 -1.72 -9.68 -11.45
C GLY A 103 -1.31 -8.86 -10.22
N PHE A 104 -1.65 -7.62 -10.25
CA PHE A 104 -1.44 -6.61 -9.20
C PHE A 104 -1.70 -7.11 -7.75
N GLY A 105 -2.68 -8.02 -7.57
CA GLY A 105 -3.05 -8.51 -6.25
C GLY A 105 -2.02 -9.43 -5.60
N LEU A 106 -1.43 -10.31 -6.38
CA LEU A 106 -0.53 -11.34 -5.87
C LEU A 106 0.84 -10.78 -5.48
N GLU A 107 1.41 -9.91 -6.29
CA GLU A 107 2.63 -9.21 -5.93
C GLU A 107 2.44 -8.31 -4.71
N ARG A 108 1.27 -7.69 -4.58
CA ARG A 108 0.93 -6.91 -3.39
C ARG A 108 0.89 -7.79 -2.14
N PHE A 109 0.44 -9.02 -2.26
CA PHE A 109 0.38 -9.97 -1.16
C PHE A 109 1.77 -10.43 -0.71
N THR A 110 2.65 -10.79 -1.68
CA THR A 110 4.02 -11.23 -1.38
C THR A 110 4.89 -10.14 -0.79
N ARG A 111 4.61 -8.87 -1.13
CA ARG A 111 5.32 -7.69 -0.58
C ARG A 111 5.10 -7.48 0.91
N ASN A 112 4.07 -8.07 1.47
CA ASN A 112 3.80 -8.00 2.90
C ASN A 112 4.78 -8.87 3.73
N PHE A 113 5.57 -9.74 3.07
CA PHE A 113 6.64 -10.54 3.69
C PHE A 113 8.00 -9.83 3.48
N ARG A 114 8.22 -8.78 4.26
CA ARG A 114 9.48 -8.02 4.22
C ARG A 114 10.57 -8.70 5.03
N GLU A 115 11.79 -8.56 4.54
CA GLU A 115 12.96 -8.89 5.34
C GLU A 115 13.10 -7.88 6.49
N PHE A 116 13.51 -8.37 7.64
CA PHE A 116 13.75 -7.55 8.82
C PHE A 116 14.93 -8.11 9.62
N ASN A 117 15.56 -7.23 10.37
CA ASN A 117 16.58 -7.60 11.34
C ASN A 117 15.93 -7.91 12.68
N VAL A 118 16.19 -9.10 13.23
CA VAL A 118 15.63 -9.51 14.53
C VAL A 118 16.12 -8.65 15.70
N TYR A 119 17.27 -8.01 15.54
CA TYR A 119 17.84 -7.11 16.54
C TYR A 119 17.18 -5.72 16.58
N ASP A 120 16.35 -5.38 15.57
CA ASP A 120 15.57 -4.15 15.59
C ASP A 120 14.50 -4.23 16.69
N ASN A 121 14.15 -3.12 17.27
CA ASN A 121 13.17 -3.08 18.36
C ASN A 121 11.77 -3.48 17.88
N SER A 122 11.44 -3.19 16.62
CA SER A 122 10.20 -3.59 15.97
C SER A 122 10.42 -3.83 14.48
N PHE A 123 9.59 -4.66 13.90
CA PHE A 123 9.59 -4.91 12.46
C PHE A 123 8.19 -4.92 11.88
N TYR A 124 8.10 -4.69 10.57
CA TYR A 124 6.83 -4.62 9.85
C TYR A 124 6.58 -5.89 9.04
N LEU A 125 5.42 -6.48 9.27
CA LEU A 125 4.95 -7.64 8.51
C LEU A 125 3.42 -7.55 8.34
N LEU A 126 2.88 -7.94 7.19
CA LEU A 126 1.44 -7.90 6.91
C LEU A 126 0.81 -6.55 7.30
N ASP A 127 1.51 -5.47 6.96
CA ASP A 127 1.08 -4.11 7.29
C ASP A 127 0.89 -3.79 8.79
N LYS A 128 1.43 -4.63 9.67
CA LYS A 128 1.41 -4.42 11.13
C LYS A 128 2.83 -4.31 11.68
N SER A 129 2.97 -3.55 12.76
CA SER A 129 4.20 -3.47 13.53
C SER A 129 4.20 -4.54 14.61
N PHE A 130 5.28 -5.29 14.69
CA PHE A 130 5.52 -6.31 15.71
C PHE A 130 6.74 -5.92 16.56
N VAL A 131 6.63 -6.10 17.85
CA VAL A 131 7.79 -5.97 18.75
C VAL A 131 8.68 -7.20 18.59
N SER A 132 9.98 -6.98 18.37
CA SER A 132 10.92 -8.10 18.32
C SER A 132 11.05 -8.78 19.69
N PRO A 133 11.04 -10.11 19.76
CA PRO A 133 11.26 -10.83 21.01
C PRO A 133 12.67 -10.62 21.58
N ILE A 134 13.60 -10.10 20.78
CA ILE A 134 14.98 -9.84 21.20
C ILE A 134 15.18 -8.34 21.52
N SER A 135 14.17 -7.50 21.34
CA SER A 135 14.27 -6.08 21.63
C SER A 135 14.32 -5.78 23.13
N GLU A 136 14.88 -4.64 23.48
CA GLU A 136 14.86 -4.13 24.86
C GLU A 136 13.42 -3.92 25.37
N TYR A 137 12.50 -3.55 24.49
CA TYR A 137 11.07 -3.41 24.80
C TYR A 137 10.33 -4.76 24.88
N GLY A 138 10.92 -5.82 24.35
CA GLY A 138 10.35 -7.17 24.37
C GLY A 138 10.07 -7.68 25.78
N TYR A 139 10.92 -7.33 26.76
CA TYR A 139 10.71 -7.72 28.15
C TYR A 139 9.39 -7.23 28.75
N GLY A 140 8.86 -6.13 28.28
CA GLY A 140 7.56 -5.59 28.71
C GLY A 140 6.37 -6.45 28.27
N VAL A 141 6.46 -7.11 27.11
CA VAL A 141 5.34 -7.79 26.44
C VAL A 141 5.52 -9.30 26.30
N TYR A 142 6.74 -9.83 26.39
CA TYR A 142 7.05 -11.26 26.34
C TYR A 142 7.49 -11.80 27.70
N ALA A 143 7.18 -13.07 27.93
CA ALA A 143 7.80 -13.91 28.97
C ALA A 143 8.84 -14.80 28.31
N TYR A 144 9.92 -15.13 29.05
CA TYR A 144 11.06 -15.93 28.59
C TYR A 144 11.37 -17.04 29.51
N VAL A 145 11.67 -18.21 28.97
CA VAL A 145 12.07 -19.40 29.71
C VAL A 145 13.35 -19.98 29.11
N LEU A 146 14.38 -20.15 29.91
CA LEU A 146 15.55 -20.91 29.47
C LEU A 146 15.13 -22.38 29.38
N ASN A 147 15.07 -22.91 28.16
CA ASN A 147 14.58 -24.24 27.87
C ASN A 147 15.68 -25.29 28.01
N ASP A 148 16.86 -24.97 27.43
CA ASP A 148 17.96 -25.92 27.37
C ASP A 148 19.30 -25.20 27.18
N THR A 149 20.39 -25.95 27.42
CA THR A 149 21.76 -25.57 27.11
C THR A 149 22.36 -26.62 26.19
N ILE A 150 22.64 -26.26 24.96
CA ILE A 150 23.06 -27.17 23.89
C ILE A 150 24.55 -26.98 23.62
N GLU A 151 25.31 -28.10 23.56
CA GLU A 151 26.69 -28.06 23.10
C GLU A 151 26.84 -28.68 21.72
N ARG A 152 27.41 -27.92 20.79
CA ARG A 152 27.68 -28.35 19.41
C ARG A 152 28.99 -27.74 18.93
N ASN A 153 29.86 -28.57 18.31
CA ASN A 153 31.12 -28.12 17.69
C ASN A 153 31.96 -27.26 18.66
N ASP A 154 32.15 -27.71 19.91
CA ASP A 154 32.90 -27.03 20.99
C ASP A 154 32.35 -25.64 21.36
N ARG A 155 31.11 -25.33 20.96
CA ARG A 155 30.38 -24.14 21.34
C ARG A 155 29.14 -24.47 22.13
N LYS A 156 28.87 -23.66 23.14
CA LYS A 156 27.70 -23.76 24.00
C LYS A 156 26.67 -22.73 23.62
N PHE A 157 25.42 -23.16 23.50
CA PHE A 157 24.28 -22.33 23.14
C PHE A 157 23.20 -22.40 24.21
N TYR A 158 22.54 -21.27 24.46
CA TYR A 158 21.34 -21.21 25.29
C TYR A 158 20.11 -21.23 24.38
N SER A 159 19.20 -22.17 24.60
CA SER A 159 17.90 -22.25 23.98
C SER A 159 16.87 -21.55 24.85
N ILE A 160 16.26 -20.50 24.36
CA ILE A 160 15.30 -19.66 25.08
C ILE A 160 13.96 -19.69 24.36
N TYR A 161 12.93 -20.14 25.09
CA TYR A 161 11.55 -20.07 24.66
C TYR A 161 10.94 -18.74 25.10
N PHE A 162 10.16 -18.13 24.21
CA PHE A 162 9.45 -16.87 24.47
C PHE A 162 7.99 -16.96 24.04
N PHE A 163 7.12 -16.25 24.75
CA PHE A 163 5.69 -16.18 24.44
C PHE A 163 5.10 -14.86 24.96
N PRO A 164 4.02 -14.37 24.34
CA PRO A 164 3.34 -13.15 24.78
C PRO A 164 2.80 -13.28 26.20
N LYS A 165 2.87 -12.20 26.97
CA LYS A 165 2.19 -12.10 28.27
C LYS A 165 0.67 -11.98 28.13
N GLN A 166 0.18 -11.56 26.93
CA GLN A 166 -1.23 -11.46 26.56
C GLN A 166 -1.45 -12.14 25.20
N ASP A 167 -2.27 -13.16 25.14
CA ASP A 167 -2.46 -14.00 23.94
C ASP A 167 -3.08 -13.27 22.75
N GLN A 168 -3.82 -12.18 22.96
CA GLN A 168 -4.48 -11.42 21.91
C GLN A 168 -3.60 -10.35 21.29
N ASP A 169 -2.45 -10.03 21.87
CA ASP A 169 -1.55 -9.01 21.34
C ASP A 169 -0.92 -9.48 20.01
N LEU A 170 -0.54 -8.51 19.18
CA LEU A 170 0.16 -8.76 17.90
C LEU A 170 1.63 -9.11 18.16
N LEU A 171 1.84 -10.30 18.69
CA LEU A 171 3.14 -10.80 19.11
C LEU A 171 3.33 -12.24 18.62
N PHE A 172 4.54 -12.73 18.72
CA PHE A 172 4.91 -14.09 18.36
C PHE A 172 5.19 -14.94 19.61
N LYS A 173 5.05 -16.24 19.49
CA LYS A 173 5.68 -17.23 20.37
C LYS A 173 6.75 -17.97 19.61
N GLY A 174 7.73 -18.53 20.30
CA GLY A 174 8.77 -19.30 19.63
C GLY A 174 9.99 -19.53 20.50
N ASN A 175 11.07 -19.85 19.84
CA ASN A 175 12.35 -20.08 20.50
C ASN A 175 13.49 -19.44 19.70
N PHE A 176 14.55 -19.09 20.39
CA PHE A 176 15.81 -18.70 19.77
C PHE A 176 16.99 -19.34 20.48
N THR A 177 18.05 -19.60 19.72
CA THR A 177 19.33 -20.06 20.22
C THR A 177 20.35 -18.94 20.18
N VAL A 178 21.13 -18.81 21.25
CA VAL A 178 22.14 -17.78 21.39
C VAL A 178 23.46 -18.34 21.83
N ASP A 179 24.56 -17.96 21.19
CA ASP A 179 25.90 -18.38 21.57
C ASP A 179 26.28 -17.84 22.95
N SER A 180 26.86 -18.71 23.79
CA SER A 180 27.16 -18.37 25.17
C SER A 180 28.34 -17.40 25.37
N LYS A 181 29.21 -17.25 24.35
CA LYS A 181 30.39 -16.38 24.39
C LYS A 181 30.11 -15.01 23.81
N THR A 182 29.57 -14.97 22.61
CA THR A 182 29.33 -13.74 21.87
C THR A 182 27.93 -13.13 22.09
N TYR A 183 26.99 -13.92 22.60
CA TYR A 183 25.56 -13.58 22.74
C TYR A 183 24.89 -13.24 21.41
N ALA A 184 25.44 -13.76 20.30
CA ALA A 184 24.85 -13.66 18.97
C ALA A 184 23.75 -14.71 18.79
N ILE A 185 22.70 -14.34 18.07
CA ILE A 185 21.61 -15.26 17.72
C ILE A 185 22.08 -16.21 16.62
N GLU A 186 22.02 -17.51 16.87
CA GLU A 186 22.29 -18.55 15.87
C GLU A 186 21.04 -18.88 15.05
N SER A 187 19.89 -18.94 15.70
CA SER A 187 18.61 -19.16 15.04
C SER A 187 17.45 -18.61 15.84
N ILE A 188 16.38 -18.29 15.17
CA ILE A 188 15.11 -17.90 15.78
C ILE A 188 13.95 -18.46 14.97
N GLN A 189 12.96 -19.01 15.69
CA GLN A 189 11.70 -19.48 15.13
C GLN A 189 10.55 -18.73 15.81
N MET A 190 9.65 -18.17 15.03
CA MET A 190 8.54 -17.35 15.50
C MET A 190 7.24 -17.81 14.85
N TYR A 191 6.20 -17.94 15.66
CA TYR A 191 4.86 -18.36 15.22
C TYR A 191 3.81 -17.41 15.79
N THR A 192 2.83 -17.05 14.97
CA THR A 192 1.67 -16.29 15.48
C THR A 192 0.81 -17.18 16.37
N ILE A 193 0.18 -16.56 17.36
CA ILE A 193 -0.80 -17.23 18.19
C ILE A 193 -2.15 -17.18 17.48
N LYS A 194 -2.96 -18.23 17.60
CA LYS A 194 -4.29 -18.32 16.95
C LYS A 194 -5.23 -17.21 17.42
N GLU A 195 -5.08 -16.76 18.66
CA GLU A 195 -5.84 -15.71 19.31
C GLU A 195 -5.43 -14.31 18.86
N ALA A 196 -4.21 -14.15 18.30
CA ALA A 196 -3.73 -12.85 17.84
C ALA A 196 -4.71 -12.19 16.86
N SER A 197 -4.90 -10.89 17.04
CA SER A 197 -5.84 -10.09 16.23
C SER A 197 -5.26 -9.76 14.85
N LEU A 198 -5.05 -10.81 14.04
CA LEU A 198 -4.68 -10.71 12.62
C LEU A 198 -5.85 -11.20 11.77
N ASN A 199 -6.30 -10.39 10.84
CA ASN A 199 -7.33 -10.77 9.89
C ASN A 199 -6.73 -11.62 8.77
N PHE A 200 -7.53 -12.52 8.22
CA PHE A 200 -7.15 -13.41 7.10
C PHE A 200 -6.01 -14.38 7.41
N VAL A 201 -5.25 -14.20 8.49
CA VAL A 201 -4.12 -15.04 8.85
C VAL A 201 -4.57 -16.17 9.77
N ARG A 202 -4.44 -17.40 9.28
CA ARG A 202 -4.62 -18.61 10.10
C ARG A 202 -3.34 -18.95 10.84
N ASN A 203 -2.22 -18.91 10.15
CA ASN A 203 -0.89 -19.11 10.72
C ASN A 203 0.15 -18.28 9.98
N LEU A 204 1.14 -17.82 10.72
CA LEU A 204 2.32 -17.17 10.18
C LEU A 204 3.53 -17.68 10.95
N SER A 205 4.49 -18.24 10.25
CA SER A 205 5.76 -18.72 10.81
C SER A 205 6.94 -18.04 10.13
N ILE A 206 7.96 -17.76 10.92
CA ILE A 206 9.20 -17.14 10.47
C ILE A 206 10.35 -17.91 11.11
N GLU A 207 11.31 -18.32 10.30
CA GLU A 207 12.53 -18.95 10.76
C GLU A 207 13.72 -18.20 10.18
N LYS A 208 14.67 -17.85 11.01
CA LYS A 208 15.94 -17.23 10.60
C LYS A 208 17.09 -18.03 11.17
N HIS A 209 18.02 -18.38 10.30
CA HIS A 209 19.26 -19.08 10.63
C HIS A 209 20.44 -18.21 10.25
N TYR A 210 21.45 -18.24 11.09
CA TYR A 210 22.69 -17.47 10.90
C TYR A 210 23.86 -18.43 10.79
N GLN A 211 24.95 -17.98 10.20
CA GLN A 211 26.18 -18.72 10.02
C GLN A 211 27.39 -17.88 10.43
N TRP A 212 28.40 -18.56 10.97
CA TRP A 212 29.68 -17.93 11.25
C TRP A 212 30.40 -17.66 9.93
N VAL A 213 30.75 -16.41 9.68
CA VAL A 213 31.55 -15.99 8.52
C VAL A 213 33.04 -15.98 8.90
N ASN A 214 33.33 -15.68 10.15
CA ASN A 214 34.64 -15.83 10.80
C ASN A 214 34.43 -16.16 12.30
N ASP A 215 35.48 -16.26 13.08
CA ASP A 215 35.40 -16.66 14.50
C ASP A 215 34.59 -15.72 15.39
N SER A 216 34.35 -14.48 14.95
CA SER A 216 33.70 -13.44 15.76
C SER A 216 32.38 -12.91 15.17
N LEU A 217 32.11 -13.12 13.88
CA LEU A 217 30.97 -12.53 13.18
C LEU A 217 30.03 -13.60 12.64
N ILE A 218 28.76 -13.48 13.01
CA ILE A 218 27.67 -14.33 12.56
C ILE A 218 26.72 -13.51 11.69
N LEU A 219 26.37 -14.02 10.51
CA LEU A 219 25.55 -13.33 9.51
C LEU A 219 24.39 -14.22 9.05
N PRO A 220 23.34 -13.67 8.42
CA PRO A 220 22.22 -14.44 7.90
C PRO A 220 22.69 -15.59 6.98
N LYS A 221 22.10 -16.75 7.15
CA LYS A 221 22.28 -17.92 6.28
C LYS A 221 21.03 -18.21 5.49
N ARG A 222 19.90 -18.21 6.18
CA ARG A 222 18.59 -18.50 5.59
C ARG A 222 17.48 -17.81 6.36
N ASP A 223 16.58 -17.17 5.62
CA ASP A 223 15.30 -16.66 6.13
C ASP A 223 14.17 -17.44 5.46
N TYR A 224 13.24 -17.95 6.27
CA TYR A 224 12.06 -18.64 5.79
C TYR A 224 10.81 -18.02 6.41
N TYR A 225 9.85 -17.69 5.56
CA TYR A 225 8.56 -17.14 5.95
C TYR A 225 7.47 -18.02 5.35
N GLU A 226 6.50 -18.42 6.15
CA GLU A 226 5.31 -19.12 5.68
C GLU A 226 4.06 -18.47 6.27
N GLY A 227 3.15 -18.02 5.41
CA GLY A 227 1.84 -17.49 5.78
C GLY A 227 0.74 -18.38 5.23
N ASP A 228 -0.23 -18.69 6.08
CA ASP A 228 -1.44 -19.44 5.74
C ASP A 228 -2.65 -18.56 5.95
N PHE A 229 -3.44 -18.36 4.89
CA PHE A 229 -4.48 -17.33 4.81
C PHE A 229 -5.84 -17.94 4.49
N THR A 230 -6.85 -17.42 5.19
CA THR A 230 -8.27 -17.80 5.00
C THR A 230 -9.16 -16.58 5.07
N ILE A 231 -10.31 -16.61 4.41
CA ILE A 231 -11.22 -15.44 4.32
C ILE A 231 -12.21 -15.43 5.49
N LEU A 232 -12.84 -16.56 5.80
CA LEU A 232 -13.97 -16.60 6.73
C LEU A 232 -13.57 -16.98 8.15
N THR A 233 -12.85 -18.08 8.34
CA THR A 233 -12.52 -18.59 9.67
C THR A 233 -11.03 -18.93 9.79
N LYS A 234 -10.55 -19.14 11.02
CA LYS A 234 -9.22 -19.71 11.29
C LYS A 234 -9.27 -21.24 11.46
N SER A 235 -10.34 -21.90 10.97
CA SER A 235 -10.44 -23.36 11.01
C SER A 235 -9.36 -24.00 10.16
N ASP A 236 -8.76 -25.09 10.68
CA ASP A 236 -7.80 -25.88 9.93
C ASP A 236 -8.42 -26.64 8.75
N GLU A 237 -9.74 -26.66 8.65
CA GLU A 237 -10.50 -27.33 7.58
C GLU A 237 -10.85 -26.39 6.44
N GLU A 238 -10.81 -25.07 6.67
CA GLU A 238 -11.11 -24.10 5.62
C GLU A 238 -10.02 -24.08 4.57
N LYS A 239 -10.43 -24.14 3.31
CA LYS A 239 -9.55 -23.97 2.16
C LYS A 239 -9.03 -22.53 2.16
N GLY A 240 -7.75 -22.37 1.86
CA GLY A 240 -7.10 -21.08 1.91
C GLY A 240 -5.97 -20.97 0.89
N MET A 241 -5.19 -19.95 1.07
CA MET A 241 -3.97 -19.71 0.31
C MET A 241 -2.77 -19.72 1.23
N TYR A 242 -1.63 -20.11 0.69
CA TYR A 242 -0.36 -19.95 1.41
C TYR A 242 0.64 -19.16 0.58
N VAL A 243 1.56 -18.52 1.29
CA VAL A 243 2.75 -17.88 0.76
C VAL A 243 3.94 -18.49 1.48
N ARG A 244 4.95 -18.90 0.74
CA ARG A 244 6.27 -19.28 1.26
C ARG A 244 7.32 -18.41 0.60
N LYS A 245 8.13 -17.77 1.41
CA LYS A 245 9.30 -17.01 0.96
C LYS A 245 10.53 -17.60 1.63
N ASN A 246 11.50 -18.00 0.84
CA ASN A 246 12.77 -18.53 1.31
C ASN A 246 13.90 -17.71 0.72
N ILE A 247 14.84 -17.28 1.55
CA ILE A 247 16.00 -16.50 1.14
C ILE A 247 17.23 -17.22 1.67
N VAL A 248 18.16 -17.51 0.78
CA VAL A 248 19.46 -18.11 1.13
C VAL A 248 20.54 -17.07 0.83
N TYR A 249 21.42 -16.89 1.79
CA TYR A 249 22.56 -15.97 1.71
C TYR A 249 23.86 -16.77 1.66
N SER A 250 24.70 -16.48 0.69
CA SER A 250 25.99 -17.15 0.48
C SER A 250 27.07 -16.19 0.02
N ASP A 251 28.29 -16.71 -0.11
CA ASP A 251 29.43 -16.04 -0.73
C ASP A 251 29.74 -14.67 -0.09
N TYR A 252 29.73 -14.61 1.24
CA TYR A 252 30.09 -13.43 1.99
C TYR A 252 31.55 -13.06 1.78
N LEU A 253 31.78 -11.81 1.32
CA LEU A 253 33.10 -11.19 1.29
C LEU A 253 33.01 -9.86 2.04
N LEU A 254 33.86 -9.70 3.05
CA LEU A 254 33.89 -8.55 3.94
C LEU A 254 35.12 -7.69 3.69
N ASP A 255 35.03 -6.40 4.04
CA ASP A 255 36.12 -5.42 4.02
C ASP A 255 36.83 -5.26 2.68
N SER A 256 36.12 -5.54 1.58
CA SER A 256 36.57 -5.38 0.21
C SER A 256 35.74 -4.33 -0.53
N PRO A 257 35.95 -3.04 -0.25
CA PRO A 257 35.14 -1.98 -0.87
C PRO A 257 35.44 -1.92 -2.39
N LYS A 258 34.39 -1.59 -3.15
CA LYS A 258 34.54 -1.20 -4.56
C LYS A 258 34.74 0.32 -4.63
N GLU A 259 35.13 0.82 -5.80
CA GLU A 259 35.18 2.26 -6.03
C GLU A 259 33.79 2.88 -5.88
N GLN A 260 33.70 4.10 -5.36
CA GLN A 260 32.42 4.80 -5.21
C GLN A 260 31.61 4.89 -6.50
N SER A 261 32.31 5.07 -7.64
CA SER A 261 31.71 5.04 -8.97
C SER A 261 30.91 3.77 -9.26
N PHE A 262 31.36 2.61 -8.74
CA PHE A 262 30.64 1.34 -8.88
C PHE A 262 29.28 1.38 -8.19
N TYR A 263 29.18 1.89 -6.96
CA TYR A 263 27.91 1.96 -6.23
C TYR A 263 26.96 3.00 -6.82
N LEU A 264 27.49 4.10 -7.30
CA LEU A 264 26.75 5.21 -7.90
C LEU A 264 26.35 4.92 -9.35
N ALA A 265 27.08 4.05 -10.04
CA ALA A 265 26.76 3.63 -11.39
C ALA A 265 25.33 3.10 -11.46
N SER A 266 24.63 3.53 -12.50
CA SER A 266 23.27 3.06 -12.72
C SER A 266 23.29 1.55 -12.93
N VAL A 267 22.61 0.81 -12.05
CA VAL A 267 22.35 -0.61 -12.26
C VAL A 267 21.38 -0.72 -13.43
N GLU A 268 21.72 -1.41 -14.49
CA GLU A 268 20.72 -1.81 -15.48
C GLU A 268 19.75 -2.76 -14.79
N LYS A 269 18.51 -2.33 -14.56
CA LYS A 269 17.46 -3.16 -13.97
C LYS A 269 17.19 -4.43 -14.79
N TYR A 270 17.59 -4.41 -16.05
CA TYR A 270 17.52 -5.54 -16.96
C TYR A 270 18.91 -5.74 -17.58
N LYS A 271 19.73 -6.58 -16.96
CA LYS A 271 20.84 -7.17 -17.69
C LYS A 271 20.22 -8.01 -18.81
N ALA A 272 20.81 -7.94 -20.01
CA ALA A 272 20.27 -8.62 -21.20
C ALA A 272 19.97 -10.10 -20.99
N ASN A 273 20.60 -10.74 -20.02
CA ASN A 273 20.48 -12.16 -19.69
C ASN A 273 19.68 -12.47 -18.43
N GLN A 274 19.17 -11.46 -17.69
CA GLN A 274 18.49 -11.67 -16.40
C GLN A 274 17.34 -12.69 -16.49
N PHE A 275 16.53 -12.64 -17.54
CA PHE A 275 15.41 -13.54 -17.78
C PHE A 275 15.74 -14.73 -18.69
N LYS A 276 17.00 -14.87 -19.10
CA LYS A 276 17.44 -15.87 -20.09
C LYS A 276 18.46 -16.85 -19.54
N GLN A 277 18.58 -16.95 -18.23
CA GLN A 277 19.47 -17.92 -17.61
C GLN A 277 19.09 -19.36 -18.00
N SER A 278 20.09 -20.23 -18.22
CA SER A 278 19.89 -21.60 -18.65
C SER A 278 19.22 -22.46 -17.55
N GLN A 279 18.67 -23.60 -17.93
CA GLN A 279 18.11 -24.54 -16.95
C GLN A 279 19.20 -25.11 -16.03
N GLU A 280 20.42 -25.32 -16.55
CA GLU A 280 21.57 -25.76 -15.77
C GLU A 280 21.94 -24.75 -14.67
N TYR A 281 21.91 -23.45 -14.98
CA TYR A 281 22.12 -22.38 -13.99
C TYR A 281 21.16 -22.49 -12.80
N TRP A 282 19.87 -22.70 -13.09
CA TRP A 282 18.85 -22.84 -12.05
C TRP A 282 18.93 -24.19 -11.31
N ALA A 283 19.34 -25.25 -12.00
CA ALA A 283 19.53 -26.56 -11.37
C ALA A 283 20.65 -26.53 -10.35
N GLN A 284 21.79 -25.88 -10.65
CA GLN A 284 22.92 -25.73 -9.73
C GLN A 284 22.55 -24.99 -8.45
N LEU A 285 21.66 -24.00 -8.52
CA LEU A 285 21.16 -23.28 -7.34
C LEU A 285 20.23 -24.11 -6.47
N GLY A 286 19.48 -25.02 -7.07
CA GLY A 286 18.57 -25.95 -6.40
C GLY A 286 19.16 -27.33 -6.10
N GLU A 287 20.46 -27.54 -6.36
CA GLU A 287 21.12 -28.82 -6.06
C GLU A 287 21.04 -29.13 -4.56
N GLY A 288 20.30 -30.23 -4.23
CA GLY A 288 20.00 -30.65 -2.87
C GLY A 288 18.58 -30.31 -2.38
N ASP A 289 17.79 -29.47 -3.04
CA ASP A 289 16.40 -29.20 -2.67
C ASP A 289 15.41 -30.03 -3.53
N SER A 290 15.17 -31.28 -3.09
CA SER A 290 14.18 -32.16 -3.73
C SER A 290 12.75 -31.57 -3.70
N GLN A 291 12.46 -30.67 -2.76
CA GLN A 291 11.16 -30.01 -2.64
C GLN A 291 10.96 -29.00 -3.77
N MET A 292 12.00 -28.24 -4.12
CA MET A 292 11.95 -27.25 -5.22
C MET A 292 11.69 -27.92 -6.57
N SER A 293 12.35 -29.02 -6.86
CA SER A 293 12.13 -29.80 -8.09
C SER A 293 10.70 -30.36 -8.19
N LYS A 294 10.14 -30.82 -7.06
CA LYS A 294 8.73 -31.25 -6.99
C LYS A 294 7.78 -30.09 -7.22
N THR A 295 8.01 -28.94 -6.60
CA THR A 295 7.20 -27.73 -6.78
C THR A 295 7.15 -27.29 -8.24
N GLN A 296 8.29 -27.24 -8.93
CA GLN A 296 8.36 -26.88 -10.35
C GLN A 296 7.60 -27.87 -11.24
N THR A 297 7.73 -29.16 -10.95
CA THR A 297 7.00 -30.23 -11.68
C THR A 297 5.48 -30.11 -11.48
N LEU A 298 5.05 -29.85 -10.23
CA LEU A 298 3.65 -29.63 -9.89
C LEU A 298 3.07 -28.41 -10.63
N ILE A 299 3.75 -27.28 -10.57
CA ILE A 299 3.30 -26.03 -11.21
C ILE A 299 3.11 -26.23 -12.70
N ARG A 300 4.04 -26.92 -13.38
CA ARG A 300 3.93 -27.20 -14.81
C ARG A 300 2.72 -28.10 -15.13
N LYS A 301 2.51 -29.18 -14.36
CA LYS A 301 1.38 -30.08 -14.55
C LYS A 301 0.03 -29.42 -14.25
N VAL A 302 -0.04 -28.67 -13.17
CA VAL A 302 -1.24 -27.95 -12.75
C VAL A 302 -1.55 -26.78 -13.70
N GLY A 303 -0.52 -26.21 -14.33
CA GLY A 303 -0.61 -25.07 -15.24
C GLY A 303 -1.44 -25.30 -16.50
N ASP A 304 -1.48 -26.53 -16.98
CA ASP A 304 -2.24 -26.91 -18.18
C ASP A 304 -3.71 -27.26 -17.87
N ASN A 305 -4.05 -27.39 -16.59
CA ASN A 305 -5.40 -27.78 -16.17
C ASN A 305 -6.38 -26.60 -16.24
N LYS A 306 -7.40 -26.70 -17.12
CA LYS A 306 -8.40 -25.63 -17.37
C LYS A 306 -9.18 -25.18 -16.12
N ARG A 307 -9.47 -26.08 -15.18
CA ARG A 307 -10.24 -25.75 -13.96
C ARG A 307 -9.39 -24.99 -12.97
N ILE A 308 -8.15 -25.43 -12.78
CA ILE A 308 -7.19 -24.72 -11.92
C ILE A 308 -6.92 -23.32 -12.48
N LYS A 309 -6.79 -23.20 -13.80
CA LYS A 309 -6.68 -21.89 -14.47
C LYS A 309 -7.91 -21.02 -14.19
N GLY A 310 -9.12 -21.57 -14.24
CA GLY A 310 -10.34 -20.84 -13.89
C GLY A 310 -10.37 -20.35 -12.44
N ILE A 311 -9.87 -21.13 -11.48
CA ILE A 311 -9.72 -20.70 -10.08
C ILE A 311 -8.72 -19.55 -9.97
N SER A 312 -7.59 -19.67 -10.66
CA SER A 312 -6.58 -18.61 -10.72
C SER A 312 -7.13 -17.32 -11.31
N ASP A 313 -7.86 -17.41 -12.42
CA ASP A 313 -8.48 -16.25 -13.06
C ASP A 313 -9.51 -15.58 -12.14
N ALA A 314 -10.33 -16.37 -11.44
CA ALA A 314 -11.27 -15.83 -10.45
C ALA A 314 -10.55 -15.09 -9.30
N LEU A 315 -9.47 -15.64 -8.76
CA LEU A 315 -8.65 -14.97 -7.74
C LEU A 315 -8.03 -13.68 -8.28
N ASN A 316 -7.52 -13.69 -9.51
CA ASN A 316 -6.99 -12.50 -10.16
C ASN A 316 -8.06 -11.41 -10.34
N ILE A 317 -9.27 -11.79 -10.76
CA ILE A 317 -10.39 -10.83 -10.91
C ILE A 317 -10.75 -10.21 -9.56
N ILE A 318 -10.90 -11.01 -8.51
CA ILE A 318 -11.24 -10.54 -7.17
C ILE A 318 -10.17 -9.58 -6.63
N THR A 319 -8.90 -9.91 -6.83
CA THR A 319 -7.79 -9.12 -6.26
C THR A 319 -7.45 -7.88 -7.08
N SER A 320 -7.55 -7.93 -8.40
CA SER A 320 -7.23 -6.84 -9.31
C SER A 320 -8.42 -5.95 -9.66
N GLY A 321 -9.64 -6.49 -9.65
CA GLY A 321 -10.84 -5.85 -10.18
C GLY A 321 -10.89 -5.83 -11.71
N TYR A 322 -10.07 -6.62 -12.41
CA TYR A 322 -10.02 -6.65 -13.88
C TYR A 322 -10.26 -8.05 -14.44
N ILE A 323 -11.06 -8.12 -15.51
CA ILE A 323 -11.35 -9.33 -16.25
C ILE A 323 -10.49 -9.38 -17.53
N PRO A 324 -9.66 -10.39 -17.75
CA PRO A 324 -8.90 -10.51 -18.99
C PRO A 324 -9.83 -10.65 -20.22
N ILE A 325 -9.56 -9.89 -21.27
CA ILE A 325 -10.21 -10.01 -22.58
C ILE A 325 -9.12 -10.32 -23.61
N GLY A 326 -9.00 -11.60 -23.96
CA GLY A 326 -7.90 -12.05 -24.80
C GLY A 326 -6.53 -11.86 -24.13
N ARG A 327 -5.48 -11.65 -24.94
CA ARG A 327 -4.09 -11.63 -24.48
C ARG A 327 -3.59 -10.24 -24.04
N TYR A 328 -4.20 -9.18 -24.58
CA TYR A 328 -3.63 -7.82 -24.53
C TYR A 328 -4.50 -6.80 -23.80
N MET A 329 -5.72 -7.16 -23.44
CA MET A 329 -6.68 -6.24 -22.87
C MET A 329 -7.35 -6.81 -21.62
N GLN A 330 -7.77 -5.91 -20.75
CA GLN A 330 -8.56 -6.24 -19.57
C GLN A 330 -9.74 -5.28 -19.44
N PHE A 331 -10.92 -5.82 -19.09
CA PHE A 331 -12.11 -5.07 -18.73
C PHE A 331 -12.11 -4.72 -17.25
N GLY A 332 -12.45 -3.51 -16.89
CA GLY A 332 -12.57 -3.06 -15.50
C GLY A 332 -12.26 -1.55 -15.36
N SER A 333 -12.06 -0.99 -14.19
CA SER A 333 -12.13 -1.67 -12.88
C SER A 333 -13.59 -2.04 -12.53
N LEU A 334 -13.84 -3.26 -12.10
CA LEU A 334 -15.18 -3.72 -11.70
C LEU A 334 -15.76 -2.89 -10.56
N TRP A 335 -14.91 -2.41 -9.65
CA TRP A 335 -15.29 -1.59 -8.50
C TRP A 335 -15.82 -0.20 -8.89
N GLU A 336 -15.56 0.24 -10.13
CA GLU A 336 -16.03 1.50 -10.67
C GLU A 336 -17.14 1.31 -11.72
N SER A 337 -17.51 0.07 -12.02
CA SER A 337 -18.51 -0.25 -13.07
C SER A 337 -19.91 0.19 -12.69
N PHE A 338 -20.21 0.26 -11.40
CA PHE A 338 -21.47 0.77 -10.89
C PHE A 338 -21.22 1.70 -9.70
N THR A 339 -21.70 2.93 -9.81
CA THR A 339 -21.62 3.96 -8.76
C THR A 339 -22.89 4.77 -8.72
N ASN A 340 -23.06 5.62 -7.70
CA ASN A 340 -24.26 6.43 -7.51
C ASN A 340 -23.89 7.85 -7.09
N ASN A 341 -24.61 8.84 -7.59
CA ASN A 341 -24.63 10.23 -7.13
C ASN A 341 -25.97 10.88 -7.49
N ASP A 342 -26.28 12.03 -6.92
CA ASP A 342 -27.60 12.64 -7.09
C ASP A 342 -27.81 13.31 -8.45
N VAL A 343 -26.72 13.63 -9.16
CA VAL A 343 -26.79 14.19 -10.52
C VAL A 343 -27.05 13.11 -11.58
N GLU A 344 -26.45 11.95 -11.45
CA GLU A 344 -26.53 10.85 -12.42
C GLU A 344 -27.52 9.75 -11.98
N ARG A 345 -27.81 9.66 -10.70
CA ARG A 345 -28.50 8.57 -10.00
C ARG A 345 -27.70 7.28 -10.09
N ASN A 346 -28.03 6.40 -11.01
CA ASN A 346 -27.23 5.20 -11.29
C ASN A 346 -26.25 5.47 -12.43
N ARG A 347 -24.99 5.24 -12.16
CA ARG A 347 -23.94 5.41 -13.15
C ARG A 347 -23.33 4.04 -13.50
N PHE A 348 -23.41 3.70 -14.77
CA PHE A 348 -22.78 2.52 -15.34
C PHE A 348 -21.51 2.92 -16.10
N ARG A 349 -20.40 2.25 -15.80
CA ARG A 349 -19.12 2.51 -16.44
C ARG A 349 -18.53 1.23 -17.03
N PHE A 350 -18.07 1.33 -18.27
CA PHE A 350 -17.35 0.29 -19.00
C PHE A 350 -15.93 0.78 -19.25
N GLY A 351 -14.96 0.13 -18.61
CA GLY A 351 -13.55 0.46 -18.72
C GLY A 351 -12.74 -0.63 -19.41
N LEU A 352 -11.72 -0.23 -20.14
CA LEU A 352 -10.75 -1.14 -20.77
C LEU A 352 -9.34 -0.62 -20.50
N ARG A 353 -8.40 -1.53 -20.34
CA ARG A 353 -6.97 -1.20 -20.31
C ARG A 353 -6.16 -2.16 -21.17
N SER A 354 -5.07 -1.67 -21.76
CA SER A 354 -4.06 -2.55 -22.31
C SER A 354 -3.29 -3.22 -21.17
N PHE A 355 -3.05 -4.52 -21.27
CA PHE A 355 -2.31 -5.25 -20.25
C PHE A 355 -1.78 -6.57 -20.81
N VAL A 356 -0.48 -6.73 -20.79
CA VAL A 356 0.21 -7.99 -21.06
C VAL A 356 0.87 -8.49 -19.78
N SER A 357 1.58 -7.59 -19.08
CA SER A 357 2.25 -7.88 -17.82
C SER A 357 2.35 -6.62 -16.95
N ASN A 358 2.83 -6.78 -15.72
CA ASN A 358 3.15 -5.64 -14.85
C ASN A 358 4.36 -4.84 -15.37
N ASP A 359 5.17 -5.43 -16.24
CA ASP A 359 6.40 -4.83 -16.77
C ASP A 359 6.22 -4.15 -18.13
N ASP A 360 4.96 -3.96 -18.56
CA ASP A 360 4.66 -3.24 -19.81
C ASP A 360 5.26 -1.83 -19.81
N ARG A 361 5.93 -1.47 -20.90
CA ARG A 361 6.42 -0.09 -21.12
C ARG A 361 5.34 0.90 -21.49
N PHE A 362 4.18 0.41 -21.97
CA PHE A 362 3.06 1.20 -22.42
C PHE A 362 1.77 0.71 -21.80
N ARG A 363 0.94 1.65 -21.32
CA ARG A 363 -0.36 1.37 -20.72
C ARG A 363 -1.38 2.37 -21.20
N THR A 364 -2.52 1.88 -21.67
CA THR A 364 -3.67 2.71 -21.97
C THR A 364 -4.85 2.36 -21.08
N TYR A 365 -5.64 3.36 -20.74
CA TYR A 365 -6.93 3.22 -20.09
C TYR A 365 -7.95 3.99 -20.88
N LEU A 366 -9.12 3.41 -21.09
CA LEU A 366 -10.26 4.10 -21.69
C LEU A 366 -11.53 3.67 -20.98
N TYR A 367 -12.51 4.56 -20.90
CA TYR A 367 -13.82 4.20 -20.41
C TYR A 367 -14.90 5.06 -21.06
N GLY A 368 -16.12 4.48 -21.09
CA GLY A 368 -17.38 5.16 -21.31
C GLY A 368 -18.30 4.98 -20.11
N ALA A 369 -19.06 5.99 -19.73
CA ALA A 369 -20.02 5.92 -18.65
C ALA A 369 -21.33 6.62 -19.02
N TYR A 370 -22.45 6.13 -18.44
CA TYR A 370 -23.78 6.65 -18.65
C TYR A 370 -24.52 6.82 -17.32
N GLY A 371 -25.10 7.98 -17.10
CA GLY A 371 -25.95 8.27 -15.94
C GLY A 371 -27.43 8.12 -16.32
N THR A 372 -28.22 7.52 -15.43
CA THR A 372 -29.63 7.23 -15.72
C THR A 372 -30.53 8.45 -15.55
N LEU A 373 -30.18 9.41 -14.67
CA LEU A 373 -30.98 10.60 -14.44
C LEU A 373 -30.65 11.72 -15.44
N ASP A 374 -29.36 12.03 -15.58
CA ASP A 374 -28.92 13.10 -16.49
C ASP A 374 -28.88 12.66 -17.96
N GLN A 375 -28.97 11.37 -18.26
CA GLN A 375 -29.00 10.78 -19.60
C GLN A 375 -27.81 11.20 -20.48
N LYS A 376 -26.65 11.44 -19.88
CA LYS A 376 -25.44 11.89 -20.59
C LYS A 376 -24.35 10.84 -20.61
N PHE A 377 -23.61 10.80 -21.72
CA PHE A 377 -22.38 10.02 -21.83
C PHE A 377 -21.18 10.81 -21.35
N LYS A 378 -20.36 10.13 -20.57
CA LYS A 378 -19.06 10.59 -20.09
C LYS A 378 -18.01 9.63 -20.59
N TYR A 379 -16.80 10.11 -20.78
CA TYR A 379 -15.72 9.26 -21.29
C TYR A 379 -14.36 9.82 -20.90
N GLY A 380 -13.37 8.95 -20.94
CA GLY A 380 -11.99 9.33 -20.72
C GLY A 380 -11.03 8.34 -21.35
N VAL A 381 -9.88 8.84 -21.74
CA VAL A 381 -8.76 8.06 -22.23
C VAL A 381 -7.49 8.59 -21.61
N SER A 382 -6.60 7.69 -21.21
CA SER A 382 -5.23 8.03 -20.82
C SER A 382 -4.23 7.02 -21.37
N ALA A 383 -3.03 7.50 -21.60
CA ALA A 383 -1.91 6.67 -22.03
C ALA A 383 -0.65 7.07 -21.28
N LYS A 384 0.17 6.10 -20.94
CA LYS A 384 1.49 6.27 -20.31
C LYS A 384 2.53 5.45 -21.04
N TYR A 385 3.72 6.00 -21.12
CA TYR A 385 4.88 5.35 -21.72
C TYR A 385 6.12 5.54 -20.84
N LEU A 386 6.83 4.45 -20.57
CA LEU A 386 8.11 4.45 -19.90
C LEU A 386 9.22 4.71 -20.94
N ALA A 387 9.63 5.98 -21.03
CA ALA A 387 10.62 6.43 -22.01
C ALA A 387 12.01 5.93 -21.64
N PHE A 388 12.40 6.09 -20.37
CA PHE A 388 13.72 5.70 -19.87
C PHE A 388 13.61 4.96 -18.55
N TYR A 389 14.48 3.98 -18.34
CA TYR A 389 14.59 3.25 -17.08
C TYR A 389 15.50 3.97 -16.07
N LYS A 390 16.47 4.77 -16.53
CA LYS A 390 17.46 5.46 -15.71
C LYS A 390 17.95 6.78 -16.33
N PRO A 391 17.69 7.88 -15.65
CA PRO A 391 16.69 7.97 -14.61
C PRO A 391 15.36 7.44 -15.13
N ARG A 392 14.49 6.97 -14.23
CA ARG A 392 13.16 6.54 -14.66
C ARG A 392 12.36 7.74 -15.14
N ILE A 393 11.99 7.74 -16.41
CA ILE A 393 11.18 8.81 -16.99
C ILE A 393 9.93 8.18 -17.60
N THR A 394 8.77 8.57 -17.10
CA THR A 394 7.47 8.24 -17.70
C THR A 394 6.84 9.49 -18.26
N ILE A 395 6.29 9.38 -19.45
CA ILE A 395 5.48 10.41 -20.08
C ILE A 395 4.07 9.90 -20.29
N GLY A 396 3.10 10.78 -20.24
CA GLY A 396 1.73 10.37 -20.47
C GLY A 396 0.80 11.53 -20.68
N GLY A 397 -0.43 11.21 -21.05
CA GLY A 397 -1.48 12.18 -21.24
C GLY A 397 -2.85 11.59 -21.00
N LEU A 398 -3.81 12.47 -20.73
CA LEU A 398 -5.22 12.10 -20.63
C LEU A 398 -6.10 13.12 -21.34
N TYR A 399 -7.23 12.62 -21.80
CA TYR A 399 -8.39 13.41 -22.19
C TYR A 399 -9.62 12.85 -21.49
N GLN A 400 -10.39 13.72 -20.84
CA GLN A 400 -11.57 13.31 -20.08
C GLN A 400 -12.69 14.35 -20.24
N ASN A 401 -13.93 13.86 -20.36
CA ASN A 401 -15.15 14.64 -20.22
C ASN A 401 -16.05 13.93 -19.22
N ASP A 402 -16.03 14.37 -17.97
CA ASP A 402 -16.72 13.68 -16.87
C ASP A 402 -17.08 14.65 -15.75
N TYR A 403 -17.80 14.17 -14.78
CA TYR A 403 -18.12 14.91 -13.57
C TYR A 403 -17.00 14.75 -12.54
N LEU A 404 -16.55 15.88 -12.01
CA LEU A 404 -15.54 15.96 -10.95
C LEU A 404 -16.05 16.83 -9.81
N GLN A 405 -15.61 16.52 -8.61
CA GLN A 405 -15.82 17.39 -7.45
C GLN A 405 -14.62 18.31 -7.30
N LEU A 406 -14.88 19.59 -7.04
CA LEU A 406 -13.85 20.55 -6.69
C LEU A 406 -13.25 20.20 -5.31
N GLY A 407 -12.00 20.59 -5.03
CA GLY A 407 -11.37 20.39 -3.72
C GLY A 407 -10.58 19.12 -3.57
N ASN A 408 -10.20 18.47 -4.65
CA ASN A 408 -9.17 17.45 -4.61
C ASN A 408 -7.82 18.07 -4.22
N ILE A 409 -7.56 18.11 -2.93
CA ILE A 409 -6.30 18.58 -2.37
C ILE A 409 -5.20 17.63 -2.80
N LEU A 410 -4.04 18.19 -3.09
CA LEU A 410 -2.78 17.53 -3.43
C LEU A 410 -2.94 16.03 -3.68
N GLN A 411 -3.42 15.69 -4.85
CA GLN A 411 -3.37 14.31 -5.27
C GLN A 411 -1.88 13.96 -5.40
N ARG A 412 -1.53 12.96 -4.68
CA ARG A 412 -0.18 12.49 -4.41
C ARG A 412 0.66 12.24 -5.65
N ASN A 413 0.02 12.20 -6.83
CA ASN A 413 0.68 11.78 -8.05
C ASN A 413 -0.10 12.29 -9.27
N ASP A 414 0.21 13.48 -9.74
CA ASP A 414 -0.25 13.92 -11.08
C ASP A 414 0.20 12.92 -12.17
N ALA A 415 1.31 12.22 -11.92
CA ALA A 415 1.83 11.17 -12.79
C ALA A 415 0.89 9.96 -12.96
N GLU A 416 -0.07 9.74 -12.07
CA GLU A 416 -1.00 8.61 -12.21
C GLU A 416 -2.04 8.82 -13.32
N LEU A 417 -2.23 10.07 -13.82
CA LEU A 417 -3.24 10.39 -14.84
C LEU A 417 -4.60 9.80 -14.48
N ASN A 418 -5.08 10.13 -13.30
CA ASN A 418 -6.21 9.48 -12.68
C ASN A 418 -7.52 9.80 -13.41
N LEU A 419 -8.18 8.77 -13.93
CA LEU A 419 -9.50 8.82 -14.57
C LEU A 419 -10.65 8.54 -13.58
N LYS A 420 -10.42 8.59 -12.26
CA LYS A 420 -11.48 8.41 -11.26
C LYS A 420 -12.49 9.55 -11.33
N ASN A 421 -13.73 9.22 -11.08
CA ASN A 421 -14.83 10.16 -10.99
C ASN A 421 -15.11 10.58 -9.53
N ALA A 422 -16.05 11.50 -9.36
CA ALA A 422 -16.50 11.98 -8.06
C ALA A 422 -17.71 11.20 -7.50
N SER A 423 -18.15 10.13 -8.15
CA SER A 423 -19.30 9.36 -7.68
C SER A 423 -19.00 8.60 -6.40
N ASN A 424 -20.02 8.50 -5.56
CA ASN A 424 -19.94 7.75 -4.31
C ASN A 424 -19.81 6.27 -4.58
N PHE A 425 -19.04 5.59 -3.72
CA PHE A 425 -19.01 4.13 -3.69
C PHE A 425 -20.40 3.58 -3.33
N LEU A 426 -20.71 2.36 -3.78
CA LEU A 426 -22.03 1.71 -3.72
C LEU A 426 -22.77 1.84 -2.35
N PHE A 427 -22.01 1.85 -1.26
CA PHE A 427 -22.53 1.90 0.11
C PHE A 427 -22.44 3.28 0.77
N ALA A 428 -21.78 4.24 0.14
CA ALA A 428 -21.68 5.60 0.64
C ALA A 428 -22.85 6.42 0.14
N ARG A 429 -23.80 6.72 1.01
CA ARG A 429 -24.97 7.54 0.72
C ARG A 429 -24.86 8.88 1.43
N GLY A 430 -25.25 9.93 0.78
CA GLY A 430 -25.30 11.30 1.21
C GLY A 430 -25.56 12.19 0.01
N GLU A 431 -25.91 13.44 0.21
CA GLU A 431 -26.18 14.39 -0.88
C GLU A 431 -24.91 14.68 -1.67
N ASN A 432 -24.94 14.49 -2.96
CA ASN A 432 -23.82 14.71 -3.87
C ASN A 432 -24.23 15.39 -5.17
N TYR A 433 -24.82 16.59 -5.04
CA TYR A 433 -25.17 17.47 -6.17
C TYR A 433 -23.99 18.35 -6.60
N TYR A 434 -22.99 18.53 -5.77
CA TYR A 434 -21.89 19.50 -5.92
C TYR A 434 -20.84 19.05 -6.93
N LEU A 435 -21.27 18.69 -8.13
CA LEU A 435 -20.41 18.19 -9.20
C LEU A 435 -20.25 19.21 -10.31
N THR A 436 -19.05 19.23 -10.90
CA THR A 436 -18.75 20.02 -12.10
C THR A 436 -18.49 19.10 -13.28
N GLN A 437 -19.10 19.40 -14.43
CA GLN A 437 -18.70 18.80 -15.69
C GLN A 437 -17.35 19.39 -16.09
N ASN A 438 -16.35 18.55 -16.25
CA ASN A 438 -15.00 18.94 -16.59
C ASN A 438 -14.54 18.26 -17.89
N LYS A 439 -14.22 19.09 -18.90
CA LYS A 439 -13.48 18.64 -20.08
C LYS A 439 -12.03 19.02 -19.88
N ARG A 440 -11.14 18.05 -19.73
CA ARG A 440 -9.72 18.31 -19.51
C ARG A 440 -8.82 17.51 -20.44
N ILE A 441 -7.73 18.15 -20.84
CA ILE A 441 -6.58 17.53 -21.46
C ILE A 441 -5.38 17.81 -20.58
N GLN A 442 -4.58 16.80 -20.29
CA GLN A 442 -3.42 16.92 -19.41
C GLN A 442 -2.27 16.12 -20.01
N GLY A 443 -1.08 16.68 -19.96
CA GLY A 443 0.17 16.00 -20.26
C GLY A 443 1.04 15.96 -19.00
N VAL A 444 1.77 14.88 -18.79
CA VAL A 444 2.70 14.75 -17.66
C VAL A 444 4.02 14.11 -18.07
N ALA A 445 5.07 14.53 -17.39
CA ALA A 445 6.36 13.87 -17.39
C ALA A 445 6.80 13.66 -15.94
N ASP A 446 7.08 12.43 -15.55
CA ASP A 446 7.52 12.08 -14.20
C ASP A 446 8.93 11.49 -14.24
N ILE A 447 9.82 12.04 -13.43
CA ILE A 447 11.22 11.68 -13.32
C ILE A 447 11.47 11.09 -11.93
N GLY A 448 11.75 9.79 -11.88
CA GLY A 448 12.10 9.09 -10.64
C GLY A 448 13.61 9.09 -10.41
N LEU A 449 14.04 9.75 -9.37
CA LEU A 449 15.42 9.82 -8.90
C LEU A 449 15.59 9.05 -7.60
N LEU A 450 16.84 8.87 -7.14
CA LEU A 450 17.15 8.19 -5.86
C LEU A 450 16.43 6.85 -5.73
N LYS A 451 16.53 5.98 -6.75
CA LYS A 451 15.80 4.69 -6.83
C LYS A 451 14.27 4.86 -6.76
N SER A 452 13.74 5.94 -7.33
CA SER A 452 12.31 6.34 -7.29
C SER A 452 11.81 6.70 -5.88
N ASN A 453 12.69 7.15 -5.00
CA ASN A 453 12.30 7.75 -3.72
C ASN A 453 12.03 9.26 -3.84
N LEU A 454 12.63 9.91 -4.84
CA LEU A 454 12.33 11.30 -5.22
C LEU A 454 11.69 11.30 -6.61
N HIS A 455 10.50 11.86 -6.72
CA HIS A 455 9.79 12.10 -7.96
C HIS A 455 9.73 13.59 -8.26
N ILE A 456 10.07 13.95 -9.49
CA ILE A 456 9.88 15.29 -10.06
C ILE A 456 8.85 15.14 -11.15
N THR A 457 7.64 15.67 -10.94
CA THR A 457 6.54 15.58 -11.88
C THR A 457 6.26 16.95 -12.50
N LEU A 458 6.35 17.04 -13.79
CA LEU A 458 5.92 18.19 -14.60
C LEU A 458 4.56 17.88 -15.22
N SER A 459 3.61 18.79 -15.12
CA SER A 459 2.28 18.64 -15.70
C SER A 459 1.83 19.93 -16.38
N GLY A 460 1.24 19.79 -17.55
CA GLY A 460 0.49 20.85 -18.22
C GLY A 460 -0.94 20.42 -18.40
N MET A 461 -1.90 21.28 -18.06
CA MET A 461 -3.33 20.99 -18.10
C MET A 461 -4.10 22.14 -18.72
N TYR A 462 -5.06 21.79 -19.57
CA TYR A 462 -6.13 22.67 -19.99
C TYR A 462 -7.47 22.04 -19.65
N GLN A 463 -8.35 22.81 -19.01
CA GLN A 463 -9.67 22.32 -18.62
C GLN A 463 -10.76 23.37 -18.85
N GLN A 464 -11.96 22.86 -19.11
CA GLN A 464 -13.18 23.65 -19.15
C GLN A 464 -14.17 23.09 -18.15
N MET A 465 -14.72 23.95 -17.30
CA MET A 465 -15.65 23.53 -16.26
C MET A 465 -16.97 24.29 -16.37
N LYS A 466 -18.06 23.58 -16.04
CA LYS A 466 -19.38 24.14 -15.77
C LYS A 466 -20.06 23.30 -14.70
N ALA A 467 -21.08 23.85 -14.05
CA ALA A 467 -21.88 23.08 -13.12
C ALA A 467 -22.52 21.86 -13.80
N ALA A 468 -22.58 20.73 -13.10
CA ALA A 468 -23.27 19.52 -13.56
C ALA A 468 -24.79 19.66 -13.40
N ASP A 469 -25.18 20.24 -12.26
CA ASP A 469 -26.55 20.60 -11.88
C ASP A 469 -26.59 22.06 -11.39
N PRO A 470 -26.90 23.03 -12.28
CA PRO A 470 -26.87 24.45 -11.94
C PRO A 470 -27.92 24.90 -10.94
N GLU A 471 -29.01 24.14 -10.76
CA GLU A 471 -30.07 24.45 -9.81
C GLU A 471 -29.59 24.28 -8.37
N HIS A 472 -28.84 23.19 -8.11
CA HIS A 472 -28.31 22.89 -6.78
C HIS A 472 -26.92 23.50 -6.57
N PHE A 473 -26.07 23.56 -7.61
CA PHE A 473 -24.70 24.03 -7.52
C PHE A 473 -24.27 24.81 -8.75
N SER A 474 -23.99 26.08 -8.62
CA SER A 474 -23.46 26.91 -9.70
C SER A 474 -22.05 27.39 -9.40
N ILE A 475 -21.22 27.51 -10.45
CA ILE A 475 -19.82 27.92 -10.40
C ILE A 475 -19.56 29.17 -11.23
N GLY A 476 -20.51 30.10 -11.31
CA GLY A 476 -20.35 31.34 -12.05
C GLY A 476 -19.26 32.24 -11.50
N TYR A 477 -18.78 33.16 -12.33
CA TYR A 477 -17.89 34.23 -11.93
C TYR A 477 -18.27 35.54 -12.61
N ARG A 478 -17.97 36.67 -11.96
CA ARG A 478 -18.26 38.00 -12.47
C ARG A 478 -17.17 38.44 -13.44
N SER A 479 -17.57 38.94 -14.60
CA SER A 479 -16.70 39.57 -15.58
C SER A 479 -17.27 40.92 -16.00
N GLU A 480 -16.54 41.70 -16.76
CA GLU A 480 -17.00 42.99 -17.32
C GLU A 480 -18.30 42.83 -18.13
N ASN A 481 -18.50 41.67 -18.74
CA ASN A 481 -19.67 41.36 -19.59
C ASN A 481 -20.79 40.63 -18.83
N GLY A 482 -20.79 40.64 -17.48
CA GLY A 482 -21.77 39.96 -16.65
C GLY A 482 -21.27 38.67 -16.03
N VAL A 483 -22.20 37.82 -15.57
CA VAL A 483 -21.85 36.54 -14.92
C VAL A 483 -21.66 35.46 -15.98
N LEU A 484 -20.51 34.81 -15.95
CA LEU A 484 -20.16 33.67 -16.78
C LEU A 484 -20.25 32.38 -15.99
N HIS A 485 -20.97 31.37 -16.50
CA HIS A 485 -21.20 30.07 -15.85
C HIS A 485 -20.31 28.95 -16.37
N LYS A 486 -19.44 29.26 -17.30
CA LYS A 486 -18.43 28.35 -17.83
C LYS A 486 -17.10 29.06 -17.83
N TYR A 487 -16.06 28.38 -17.31
CA TYR A 487 -14.74 28.95 -17.35
C TYR A 487 -13.70 27.95 -17.89
N SER A 488 -12.63 28.49 -18.41
CA SER A 488 -11.50 27.75 -18.94
C SER A 488 -10.27 28.10 -18.12
N ASP A 489 -9.44 27.10 -17.84
CA ASP A 489 -8.21 27.22 -17.10
C ASP A 489 -7.09 26.45 -17.81
N ALA A 490 -5.99 27.13 -18.05
CA ALA A 490 -4.74 26.53 -18.50
C ALA A 490 -3.70 26.72 -17.40
N ASN A 491 -3.01 25.66 -17.04
CA ASN A 491 -1.98 25.75 -16.02
C ASN A 491 -0.82 24.79 -16.28
N ALA A 492 0.33 25.11 -15.68
CA ALA A 492 1.49 24.24 -15.59
C ALA A 492 1.86 24.04 -14.13
N SER A 493 2.27 22.84 -13.78
CA SER A 493 2.68 22.52 -12.39
C SER A 493 3.97 21.73 -12.33
N LEU A 494 4.71 21.96 -11.26
CA LEU A 494 5.88 21.20 -10.81
C LEU A 494 5.57 20.61 -9.44
N THR A 495 5.68 19.28 -9.33
CA THR A 495 5.50 18.57 -8.06
C THR A 495 6.78 17.83 -7.70
N LEU A 496 7.25 18.03 -6.49
CA LEU A 496 8.34 17.28 -5.87
C LEU A 496 7.75 16.36 -4.80
N THR A 497 7.99 15.06 -4.89
CA THR A 497 7.55 14.10 -3.87
C THR A 497 8.73 13.25 -3.42
N TYR A 498 9.06 13.30 -2.14
CA TYR A 498 10.16 12.56 -1.54
C TYR A 498 9.67 11.64 -0.43
N THR A 499 10.00 10.35 -0.53
CA THR A 499 9.74 9.35 0.50
C THR A 499 11.02 8.55 0.71
N PRO A 500 11.83 8.86 1.74
CA PRO A 500 13.11 8.20 1.96
C PRO A 500 12.91 6.69 2.19
N THR A 501 13.84 5.90 1.73
CA THR A 501 13.94 4.44 1.95
C THR A 501 12.73 3.61 1.56
N ARG A 502 11.78 4.18 0.81
CA ARG A 502 10.59 3.46 0.35
C ARG A 502 10.96 2.39 -0.67
N ASN A 503 10.51 1.17 -0.43
CA ASN A 503 10.66 0.10 -1.40
C ASN A 503 9.75 0.33 -2.61
N VAL A 504 10.33 0.27 -3.79
CA VAL A 504 9.65 0.42 -5.07
C VAL A 504 9.79 -0.88 -5.86
N TYR A 505 8.67 -1.35 -6.39
CA TYR A 505 8.56 -2.61 -7.13
C TYR A 505 7.99 -2.38 -8.53
N GLY A 506 8.26 -3.33 -9.43
CA GLY A 506 7.80 -3.29 -10.81
C GLY A 506 8.75 -2.49 -11.71
N TYR A 507 8.94 -3.03 -12.89
CA TYR A 507 9.84 -2.48 -13.89
C TYR A 507 9.08 -1.79 -15.03
N GLY A 508 7.78 -2.00 -15.09
CA GLY A 508 6.91 -1.45 -16.11
C GLY A 508 6.61 0.03 -15.97
N VAL A 509 5.71 0.51 -16.80
CA VAL A 509 5.22 1.89 -16.78
C VAL A 509 4.53 2.25 -15.46
N GLU A 510 3.93 1.25 -14.79
CA GLU A 510 3.36 1.38 -13.46
C GLU A 510 4.34 0.81 -12.43
N GLN A 511 4.62 1.60 -11.41
CA GLN A 511 5.38 1.16 -10.25
C GLN A 511 4.47 0.98 -9.06
N PHE A 512 4.83 0.03 -8.23
CA PHE A 512 4.14 -0.25 -6.98
C PHE A 512 5.04 0.13 -5.82
N TYR A 513 4.43 0.71 -4.82
CA TYR A 513 5.15 1.17 -3.65
C TYR A 513 4.78 0.31 -2.45
N GLY A 514 5.78 -0.10 -1.68
CA GLY A 514 5.54 -0.72 -0.39
C GLY A 514 4.72 0.22 0.52
N LYS A 515 4.09 -0.33 1.57
CA LYS A 515 3.35 0.50 2.53
C LYS A 515 4.25 1.59 3.08
N ASN A 516 3.72 2.79 3.17
CA ASN A 516 4.48 3.93 3.65
C ASN A 516 4.61 3.88 5.18
N ILE A 517 5.77 3.46 5.64
CA ILE A 517 6.20 3.51 7.05
C ILE A 517 7.22 4.63 7.29
N PHE A 518 7.54 5.39 6.24
CA PHE A 518 8.47 6.50 6.27
C PHE A 518 7.75 7.81 5.98
N PRO A 519 8.29 8.94 6.42
CA PRO A 519 7.70 10.23 6.10
C PRO A 519 7.67 10.46 4.59
N THR A 520 6.60 11.05 4.10
CA THR A 520 6.46 11.51 2.72
C THR A 520 6.32 13.01 2.73
N PHE A 521 7.15 13.68 1.96
CA PHE A 521 7.13 15.13 1.75
C PHE A 521 6.67 15.39 0.31
N SER A 522 5.73 16.31 0.12
CA SER A 522 5.29 16.74 -1.21
C SER A 522 5.21 18.25 -1.25
N LEU A 523 5.72 18.84 -2.33
CA LEU A 523 5.62 20.27 -2.62
C LEU A 523 5.17 20.44 -4.06
N LYS A 524 4.10 21.21 -4.29
CA LYS A 524 3.54 21.49 -5.61
C LYS A 524 3.45 22.98 -5.84
N TYR A 525 3.98 23.43 -6.95
CA TYR A 525 3.78 24.77 -7.47
C TYR A 525 2.99 24.69 -8.78
N THR A 526 1.93 25.49 -8.86
CA THR A 526 1.09 25.59 -10.07
C THR A 526 1.02 27.03 -10.52
N LYS A 527 1.26 27.28 -11.80
CA LYS A 527 1.07 28.58 -12.47
C LYS A 527 -0.10 28.51 -13.42
N GLY A 528 -1.13 29.31 -13.17
CA GLY A 528 -2.21 29.57 -14.13
C GLY A 528 -1.70 30.45 -15.26
N LEU A 529 -2.12 30.14 -16.47
CA LEU A 529 -1.65 30.79 -17.71
C LEU A 529 -2.84 31.46 -18.41
N SER A 530 -3.00 32.75 -18.20
CA SER A 530 -4.02 33.54 -18.91
C SER A 530 -3.72 33.66 -20.41
N GLY A 531 -4.75 33.85 -21.23
CA GLY A 531 -4.62 34.01 -22.68
C GLY A 531 -4.56 32.72 -23.50
N ILE A 532 -4.35 31.55 -22.87
CA ILE A 532 -4.34 30.26 -23.55
C ILE A 532 -5.77 29.72 -23.68
N ARG A 533 -6.29 29.59 -24.93
CA ARG A 533 -7.63 29.03 -25.24
C ARG A 533 -8.76 29.58 -24.35
N ASN A 534 -8.80 30.89 -24.14
CA ASN A 534 -9.78 31.59 -23.30
C ASN A 534 -9.60 31.30 -21.79
N SER A 535 -8.42 30.90 -21.32
CA SER A 535 -8.08 30.97 -19.91
C SER A 535 -7.92 32.42 -19.48
N LEU A 536 -8.67 32.83 -18.45
CA LEU A 536 -8.75 34.26 -18.05
C LEU A 536 -7.89 34.56 -16.81
N PHE A 537 -7.57 33.56 -16.02
CA PHE A 537 -6.99 33.76 -14.69
C PHE A 537 -5.49 33.56 -14.69
N ASP A 538 -4.76 34.58 -14.27
CA ASP A 538 -3.35 34.50 -13.91
C ASP A 538 -3.24 34.34 -12.39
N TYR A 539 -2.74 33.21 -11.98
CA TYR A 539 -2.56 32.87 -10.57
C TYR A 539 -1.33 32.01 -10.35
N SER A 540 -0.88 31.99 -9.11
CA SER A 540 0.11 31.02 -8.65
C SER A 540 -0.42 30.32 -7.42
N ARG A 541 -0.16 29.01 -7.32
CA ARG A 541 -0.55 28.21 -6.16
C ARG A 541 0.65 27.45 -5.65
N LEU A 542 0.87 27.51 -4.35
CA LEU A 542 1.88 26.72 -3.66
C LEU A 542 1.17 25.81 -2.64
N GLU A 543 1.46 24.53 -2.68
CA GLU A 543 0.85 23.53 -1.80
C GLU A 543 1.94 22.61 -1.26
N GLY A 544 1.87 22.29 0.03
CA GLY A 544 2.79 21.38 0.70
C GLY A 544 2.04 20.32 1.50
N MET A 545 2.64 19.13 1.61
CA MET A 545 2.12 18.04 2.42
C MET A 545 3.26 17.29 3.09
N ILE A 546 3.06 16.95 4.35
CA ILE A 546 3.89 16.01 5.11
C ILE A 546 2.96 14.92 5.65
N HIS A 547 3.25 13.68 5.32
CA HIS A 547 2.61 12.53 5.96
C HIS A 547 3.67 11.75 6.74
N TYR A 548 3.49 11.63 8.04
CA TYR A 548 4.44 10.98 8.94
C TYR A 548 3.77 9.84 9.72
N PRO A 549 3.92 8.59 9.29
CA PRO A 549 3.54 7.43 10.07
C PRO A 549 4.62 7.15 11.14
N GLN A 550 4.22 7.15 12.40
CA GLN A 550 5.09 6.93 13.55
C GLN A 550 4.71 5.64 14.27
N PRO A 551 5.48 4.56 14.10
CA PRO A 551 5.29 3.36 14.92
C PRO A 551 5.61 3.67 16.38
N MET A 552 4.70 3.28 17.29
CA MET A 552 4.83 3.49 18.72
C MET A 552 4.90 2.15 19.45
N TRP A 553 5.84 1.31 19.03
CA TRP A 553 6.10 -0.05 19.59
C TRP A 553 4.81 -0.88 19.75
N SER A 554 4.54 -1.37 20.95
CA SER A 554 3.34 -2.17 21.26
C SER A 554 2.05 -1.34 21.37
N ILE A 555 2.16 -0.01 21.46
CA ILE A 555 1.00 0.89 21.60
C ILE A 555 0.29 1.11 20.26
N GLY A 556 0.95 0.82 19.13
CA GLY A 556 0.36 0.93 17.80
C GLY A 556 1.09 1.88 16.87
N ILE A 557 0.34 2.62 16.05
CA ILE A 557 0.89 3.55 15.05
C ILE A 557 0.13 4.87 15.05
N LEU A 558 0.87 5.99 15.10
CA LEU A 558 0.33 7.32 14.92
C LEU A 558 0.56 7.77 13.47
N HIS A 559 -0.49 8.13 12.76
CA HIS A 559 -0.43 8.80 11.46
C HIS A 559 -0.69 10.29 11.64
N THR A 560 0.27 11.11 11.23
CA THR A 560 0.12 12.56 11.18
C THR A 560 0.21 13.03 9.74
N VAL A 561 -0.76 13.82 9.30
CA VAL A 561 -0.72 14.50 8.00
C VAL A 561 -0.88 15.99 8.22
N VAL A 562 0.02 16.77 7.64
CA VAL A 562 -0.03 18.24 7.63
C VAL A 562 -0.09 18.68 6.18
N GLU A 563 -1.09 19.48 5.84
CA GLU A 563 -1.28 20.06 4.51
C GLU A 563 -1.44 21.56 4.62
N ALA A 564 -0.72 22.29 3.79
CA ALA A 564 -0.82 23.74 3.72
C ALA A 564 -0.76 24.21 2.27
N GLY A 565 -1.47 25.27 1.96
CA GLY A 565 -1.43 25.84 0.62
C GLY A 565 -1.89 27.29 0.58
N LYS A 566 -1.48 27.98 -0.48
CA LYS A 566 -1.90 29.36 -0.75
C LYS A 566 -2.02 29.61 -2.22
N VAL A 567 -3.09 30.30 -2.59
CA VAL A 567 -3.36 30.82 -3.94
C VAL A 567 -3.07 32.32 -3.97
N TYR A 568 -2.25 32.73 -4.90
CA TYR A 568 -1.91 34.13 -5.19
C TYR A 568 -2.63 34.54 -6.49
N GLY A 569 -3.16 35.74 -6.53
CA GLY A 569 -4.01 36.25 -7.61
C GLY A 569 -5.50 36.22 -7.24
N THR A 570 -6.34 36.90 -8.00
CA THR A 570 -7.80 36.92 -7.83
C THR A 570 -8.42 35.82 -8.68
N VAL A 571 -9.07 34.88 -8.01
CA VAL A 571 -9.61 33.66 -8.66
C VAL A 571 -11.01 33.33 -8.15
N PRO A 572 -11.89 32.77 -9.02
CA PRO A 572 -13.22 32.32 -8.63
C PRO A 572 -13.21 31.00 -7.90
N LEU A 573 -14.36 30.61 -7.32
CA LEU A 573 -14.58 29.37 -6.56
C LEU A 573 -13.91 28.12 -7.15
N PRO A 574 -13.99 27.82 -8.45
CA PRO A 574 -13.37 26.61 -8.99
C PRO A 574 -11.83 26.55 -8.89
N LEU A 575 -11.18 27.70 -8.70
CA LEU A 575 -9.73 27.80 -8.52
C LEU A 575 -9.33 28.02 -7.06
N LEU A 576 -10.26 28.14 -6.14
CA LEU A 576 -10.03 28.14 -4.68
C LEU A 576 -9.86 26.71 -4.18
N THR A 577 -9.61 26.57 -2.89
CA THR A 577 -9.40 25.28 -2.23
C THR A 577 -10.54 25.00 -1.24
N PRO A 578 -11.57 24.23 -1.64
CA PRO A 578 -12.54 23.70 -0.69
C PRO A 578 -11.85 22.74 0.30
N THR A 579 -12.18 22.87 1.57
CA THR A 579 -11.69 21.96 2.61
C THR A 579 -12.26 20.55 2.39
N PRO A 580 -11.43 19.48 2.47
CA PRO A 580 -11.93 18.13 2.27
C PRO A 580 -12.97 17.75 3.30
N ALA A 581 -14.18 17.52 2.84
CA ALA A 581 -15.35 17.23 3.65
C ALA A 581 -15.98 15.90 3.25
N ASN A 582 -16.84 15.34 4.12
CA ASN A 582 -17.53 14.08 3.88
C ASN A 582 -19.00 14.21 4.24
N GLN A 583 -19.86 14.33 3.26
CA GLN A 583 -21.31 14.34 3.44
C GLN A 583 -21.92 12.95 3.57
N THR A 584 -21.12 11.88 3.40
CA THR A 584 -21.62 10.52 3.49
C THR A 584 -21.45 9.97 4.90
N TYR A 585 -22.38 9.10 5.34
CA TYR A 585 -22.24 8.38 6.61
C TYR A 585 -21.21 7.26 6.54
N ALA A 586 -20.81 6.83 5.33
CA ALA A 586 -19.83 5.78 5.10
C ALA A 586 -18.70 6.28 4.19
N SER A 587 -17.46 5.91 4.51
CA SER A 587 -16.27 6.29 3.76
C SER A 587 -15.33 5.10 3.54
N SER A 588 -14.61 5.10 2.43
CA SER A 588 -13.52 4.14 2.21
C SER A 588 -12.27 4.54 3.00
N GLY A 589 -11.48 3.55 3.41
CA GLY A 589 -10.30 3.74 4.27
C GLY A 589 -9.31 4.80 3.80
N HIS A 590 -9.18 5.03 2.48
CA HIS A 590 -8.28 6.05 1.94
C HIS A 590 -8.74 7.50 2.16
N LYS A 591 -10.04 7.71 2.30
CA LYS A 591 -10.63 9.04 2.53
C LYS A 591 -10.71 9.38 4.02
N LEU A 592 -10.78 8.36 4.90
CA LEU A 592 -10.97 8.56 6.33
C LEU A 592 -9.88 9.43 6.96
N ASN A 593 -8.63 9.25 6.55
CA ASN A 593 -7.47 9.87 7.20
C ASN A 593 -7.20 11.32 6.77
N ARG A 594 -7.84 11.82 5.70
CA ARG A 594 -7.56 13.15 5.12
C ARG A 594 -8.81 13.93 4.76
N THR A 595 -9.92 13.65 5.45
CA THR A 595 -11.20 14.29 5.20
C THR A 595 -11.85 14.62 6.54
N PHE A 596 -12.34 15.84 6.69
CA PHE A 596 -13.18 16.21 7.81
C PHE A 596 -14.52 15.48 7.68
N GLN A 597 -14.98 14.89 8.75
CA GLN A 597 -16.11 13.97 8.72
C GLN A 597 -17.43 14.61 9.15
N LEU A 598 -17.35 15.75 9.82
CA LEU A 598 -18.52 16.53 10.30
C LEU A 598 -18.72 17.85 9.52
N LEU A 599 -17.92 18.08 8.48
CA LEU A 599 -18.12 19.17 7.52
C LEU A 599 -18.87 18.68 6.30
N ASP A 600 -19.75 19.52 5.79
CA ASP A 600 -20.39 19.35 4.50
C ASP A 600 -19.50 19.92 3.37
N TYR A 601 -19.78 19.54 2.13
CA TYR A 601 -19.04 20.05 0.98
C TYR A 601 -19.23 21.57 0.87
N TYR A 602 -18.11 22.29 0.72
CA TYR A 602 -18.05 23.74 0.62
C TYR A 602 -18.43 24.52 1.88
N ASP A 603 -18.59 23.89 3.05
CA ASP A 603 -18.67 24.63 4.32
C ASP A 603 -17.49 25.60 4.45
N PHE A 604 -16.31 25.12 4.10
CA PHE A 604 -15.12 25.94 4.04
C PHE A 604 -14.48 25.93 2.66
N VAL A 605 -14.20 27.16 2.15
CA VAL A 605 -13.43 27.40 0.93
C VAL A 605 -12.37 28.45 1.24
N THR A 606 -11.13 28.17 0.85
CA THR A 606 -9.98 28.98 1.26
C THR A 606 -9.10 29.36 0.08
N ASP A 607 -8.42 30.49 0.19
CA ASP A 607 -7.26 30.84 -0.65
C ASP A 607 -5.92 30.58 0.04
N ALA A 608 -5.93 30.48 1.38
CA ALA A 608 -4.80 29.98 2.15
C ALA A 608 -5.31 29.05 3.27
N TYR A 609 -4.68 27.92 3.46
CA TYR A 609 -5.12 26.93 4.44
C TYR A 609 -3.97 26.18 5.13
N LEU A 610 -4.27 25.68 6.31
CA LEU A 610 -3.50 24.70 7.06
C LEU A 610 -4.46 23.66 7.60
N ASN A 611 -4.28 22.39 7.17
CA ASN A 611 -5.04 21.24 7.68
C ASN A 611 -4.08 20.28 8.37
N VAL A 612 -4.47 19.79 9.53
CA VAL A 612 -3.72 18.77 10.27
C VAL A 612 -4.65 17.63 10.62
N TYR A 613 -4.18 16.42 10.38
CA TYR A 613 -4.88 15.18 10.68
C TYR A 613 -3.96 14.30 11.52
N ALA A 614 -4.42 13.87 12.67
CA ALA A 614 -3.73 12.94 13.55
C ALA A 614 -4.65 11.77 13.88
N GLU A 615 -4.18 10.56 13.69
CA GLU A 615 -4.95 9.34 13.96
C GLU A 615 -4.03 8.27 14.54
N HIS A 616 -4.31 7.86 15.78
CA HIS A 616 -3.54 6.82 16.48
C HIS A 616 -4.32 5.53 16.56
N HIS A 617 -3.79 4.47 15.93
CA HIS A 617 -4.35 3.12 15.93
C HIS A 617 -3.65 2.28 16.98
N PHE A 618 -4.38 1.82 18.00
CA PHE A 618 -3.82 1.05 19.11
C PHE A 618 -3.59 -0.44 18.81
N ASN A 619 -3.99 -0.95 17.64
CA ASN A 619 -3.77 -2.34 17.22
C ASN A 619 -4.18 -3.42 18.25
N GLY A 620 -5.18 -3.15 19.06
CA GLY A 620 -5.63 -4.04 20.13
C GLY A 620 -5.04 -3.75 21.51
N PHE A 621 -4.01 -2.91 21.62
CA PHE A 621 -3.36 -2.61 22.92
C PHE A 621 -4.34 -2.22 24.03
N VAL A 622 -5.36 -1.43 23.75
CA VAL A 622 -6.38 -1.04 24.73
C VAL A 622 -7.44 -2.13 24.88
N MET A 623 -8.05 -2.58 23.78
CA MET A 623 -9.21 -3.49 23.79
C MET A 623 -8.86 -4.88 24.36
N ASN A 624 -7.66 -5.37 24.11
CA ASN A 624 -7.22 -6.67 24.59
C ASN A 624 -7.02 -6.73 26.13
N ARG A 625 -6.92 -5.58 26.81
CA ARG A 625 -6.78 -5.47 28.26
C ARG A 625 -8.11 -5.43 29.01
N ILE A 626 -9.22 -5.29 28.28
CA ILE A 626 -10.57 -5.29 28.87
C ILE A 626 -11.17 -6.69 28.72
N PRO A 627 -11.46 -7.41 29.82
CA PRO A 627 -11.79 -8.85 29.80
C PRO A 627 -12.95 -9.23 28.87
N LEU A 628 -13.99 -8.39 28.75
CA LEU A 628 -15.13 -8.63 27.87
C LEU A 628 -14.79 -8.32 26.40
N LEU A 629 -14.03 -7.24 26.15
CA LEU A 629 -13.73 -6.75 24.81
C LEU A 629 -12.63 -7.56 24.12
N LYS A 630 -11.69 -8.18 24.86
CA LYS A 630 -10.62 -9.00 24.27
C LYS A 630 -11.12 -10.12 23.36
N LYS A 631 -12.31 -10.68 23.63
CA LYS A 631 -12.91 -11.74 22.80
C LYS A 631 -13.46 -11.24 21.48
N THR A 632 -13.78 -9.94 21.37
CA THR A 632 -14.35 -9.34 20.16
C THR A 632 -13.30 -9.15 19.06
N LYS A 633 -11.99 -9.11 19.41
CA LYS A 633 -10.88 -8.74 18.52
C LYS A 633 -11.00 -7.33 17.93
N TRP A 634 -11.84 -6.48 18.51
CA TRP A 634 -11.94 -5.08 18.11
C TRP A 634 -10.65 -4.33 18.44
N ARG A 635 -10.39 -3.31 17.66
CA ARG A 635 -9.26 -2.41 17.86
C ARG A 635 -9.79 -1.00 18.08
N SER A 636 -9.14 -0.24 18.94
CA SER A 636 -9.50 1.16 19.17
C SER A 636 -8.56 2.10 18.45
N LEU A 637 -9.05 3.28 18.15
CA LEU A 637 -8.27 4.39 17.67
C LEU A 637 -8.77 5.70 18.30
N ILE A 638 -7.92 6.70 18.33
CA ILE A 638 -8.27 8.09 18.63
C ILE A 638 -7.84 8.97 17.47
N LEU A 639 -8.55 10.06 17.27
CA LEU A 639 -8.28 10.96 16.17
C LEU A 639 -8.55 12.42 16.52
N ALA A 640 -7.80 13.30 15.87
CA ALA A 640 -8.01 14.74 15.89
C ALA A 640 -7.74 15.31 14.51
N ARG A 641 -8.53 16.29 14.09
CA ARG A 641 -8.38 17.00 12.81
C ARG A 641 -8.55 18.48 13.05
N MET A 642 -7.74 19.28 12.41
CA MET A 642 -7.78 20.74 12.56
C MET A 642 -7.74 21.41 11.18
N ALA A 643 -8.53 22.45 10.99
CA ALA A 643 -8.50 23.32 9.83
C ALA A 643 -8.42 24.79 10.27
N TYR A 644 -7.57 25.51 9.59
CA TYR A 644 -7.47 26.97 9.66
C TYR A 644 -7.24 27.51 8.25
N GLY A 645 -7.86 28.63 7.91
CA GLY A 645 -7.67 29.21 6.60
C GLY A 645 -8.34 30.56 6.44
N THR A 646 -8.00 31.23 5.35
CA THR A 646 -8.51 32.55 4.98
C THR A 646 -9.14 32.56 3.61
N LEU A 647 -9.97 33.55 3.36
CA LEU A 647 -10.55 33.82 2.04
C LEU A 647 -10.61 35.33 1.84
N ARG A 648 -9.80 35.83 0.91
CA ARG A 648 -9.76 37.25 0.57
C ARG A 648 -11.08 37.69 -0.07
N GLU A 649 -11.47 38.93 0.23
CA GLU A 649 -12.73 39.47 -0.25
C GLU A 649 -12.78 39.56 -1.78
N GLU A 650 -11.68 39.83 -2.46
CA GLU A 650 -11.60 39.87 -3.92
C GLU A 650 -11.97 38.50 -4.53
N ASN A 651 -11.54 37.41 -3.89
CA ASN A 651 -11.87 36.05 -4.32
C ASN A 651 -13.34 35.68 -4.06
N ARG A 652 -13.93 36.25 -3.02
CA ARG A 652 -15.35 36.11 -2.71
C ARG A 652 -16.20 36.90 -3.72
N LEU A 653 -15.83 38.14 -3.99
CA LEU A 653 -16.57 39.04 -4.88
C LEU A 653 -16.57 38.61 -6.36
N ILE A 654 -15.46 38.05 -6.84
CA ILE A 654 -15.41 37.55 -8.24
C ILE A 654 -16.28 36.32 -8.44
N SER A 655 -16.50 35.51 -7.41
CA SER A 655 -17.34 34.31 -7.48
C SER A 655 -18.81 34.69 -7.54
N ALA A 656 -19.57 33.97 -8.37
CA ALA A 656 -21.01 34.08 -8.51
C ALA A 656 -21.63 32.69 -8.41
N SER A 657 -21.58 32.13 -7.20
CA SER A 657 -22.15 30.83 -6.88
C SER A 657 -23.48 30.98 -6.13
N ASN A 658 -24.36 29.98 -6.24
CA ASN A 658 -25.61 29.92 -5.49
C ASN A 658 -25.44 29.26 -4.11
N ILE A 659 -24.23 28.76 -3.77
CA ILE A 659 -23.93 28.24 -2.44
C ILE A 659 -23.25 29.31 -1.60
N GLN A 660 -23.50 29.27 -0.30
CA GLN A 660 -22.79 30.06 0.68
C GLN A 660 -21.60 29.26 1.21
N TYR A 661 -20.48 29.89 1.36
CA TYR A 661 -19.26 29.30 1.91
C TYR A 661 -18.45 30.33 2.71
N ASN A 662 -17.70 29.84 3.68
CA ASN A 662 -16.86 30.66 4.53
C ASN A 662 -15.43 30.12 4.57
N ALA A 663 -14.52 30.82 5.22
CA ALA A 663 -13.22 30.31 5.59
C ALA A 663 -13.15 30.03 7.10
N PRO A 664 -12.41 29.01 7.56
CA PRO A 664 -12.19 28.77 8.98
C PRO A 664 -11.13 29.74 9.54
N GLU A 665 -11.47 31.04 9.61
CA GLU A 665 -10.59 32.09 10.15
C GLU A 665 -10.33 31.96 11.65
N LYS A 666 -11.16 31.14 12.34
CA LYS A 666 -10.92 30.61 13.67
C LYS A 666 -10.64 29.14 13.57
N LEU A 667 -9.85 28.60 14.45
CA LEU A 667 -9.49 27.18 14.43
C LEU A 667 -10.74 26.30 14.50
N TYR A 668 -10.97 25.52 13.47
CA TYR A 668 -11.95 24.44 13.43
C TYR A 668 -11.28 23.13 13.76
N TRP A 669 -11.89 22.29 14.58
CA TRP A 669 -11.38 20.95 14.79
C TRP A 669 -12.45 19.94 15.13
N GLU A 670 -12.17 18.72 14.72
CA GLU A 670 -12.91 17.52 15.06
C GLU A 670 -12.00 16.62 15.88
N TYR A 671 -12.58 15.96 16.87
CA TYR A 671 -11.86 14.95 17.66
C TYR A 671 -12.81 13.79 17.97
N GLY A 672 -12.23 12.66 18.31
CA GLY A 672 -13.06 11.51 18.65
C GLY A 672 -12.25 10.23 18.83
N PHE A 673 -13.01 9.17 18.95
CA PHE A 673 -12.45 7.82 18.99
C PHE A 673 -13.21 6.91 18.03
N GLY A 674 -12.58 5.83 17.62
CA GLY A 674 -13.20 4.84 16.76
C GLY A 674 -12.94 3.42 17.23
N ILE A 675 -13.80 2.54 16.77
CA ILE A 675 -13.67 1.10 16.90
C ILE A 675 -13.53 0.53 15.50
N GLU A 676 -12.44 -0.15 15.25
CA GLU A 676 -12.14 -0.82 13.98
C GLU A 676 -12.04 -2.33 14.16
N ASN A 677 -11.88 -3.06 13.07
CA ASN A 677 -11.82 -4.51 13.09
C ASN A 677 -13.14 -5.16 13.55
N ILE A 678 -14.27 -4.56 13.17
CA ILE A 678 -15.61 -5.09 13.42
C ILE A 678 -16.00 -6.00 12.24
N GLY A 679 -16.47 -7.22 12.55
CA GLY A 679 -16.88 -8.18 11.51
C GLY A 679 -17.03 -9.58 12.06
N ILE A 680 -17.13 -10.56 11.15
CA ILE A 680 -17.36 -11.98 11.47
C ILE A 680 -16.13 -12.80 11.05
N GLY A 681 -15.71 -13.70 11.93
CA GLY A 681 -14.59 -14.60 11.64
C GLY A 681 -13.29 -13.82 11.39
N ASN A 682 -12.67 -14.03 10.24
CA ASN A 682 -11.48 -13.33 9.75
C ASN A 682 -11.79 -12.11 8.89
N PHE A 683 -13.03 -11.95 8.43
CA PHE A 683 -13.45 -10.81 7.62
C PHE A 683 -14.00 -9.69 8.52
N ARG A 684 -13.20 -8.69 8.81
CA ARG A 684 -13.46 -7.62 9.77
C ARG A 684 -13.17 -6.24 9.18
N PRO A 685 -13.92 -5.82 8.14
CA PRO A 685 -13.59 -4.59 7.42
C PRO A 685 -14.23 -3.33 8.00
N ILE A 686 -15.09 -3.44 9.00
CA ILE A 686 -15.92 -2.33 9.45
C ILE A 686 -15.20 -1.53 10.53
N ARG A 687 -15.28 -0.20 10.39
CA ARG A 687 -14.86 0.80 11.37
C ARG A 687 -16.04 1.71 11.69
N VAL A 688 -16.17 2.11 12.95
CA VAL A 688 -17.16 3.07 13.44
C VAL A 688 -16.44 4.14 14.22
N ASP A 689 -16.62 5.41 13.84
CA ASP A 689 -16.03 6.58 14.49
C ASP A 689 -17.11 7.39 15.19
N PHE A 690 -16.85 7.78 16.42
CA PHE A 690 -17.63 8.70 17.24
C PHE A 690 -16.89 10.02 17.30
N LEU A 691 -17.49 11.07 16.76
CA LEU A 691 -16.81 12.32 16.44
C LEU A 691 -17.55 13.49 17.06
N TRP A 692 -16.80 14.44 17.56
CA TRP A 692 -17.27 15.73 18.05
C TRP A 692 -16.58 16.84 17.28
N ARG A 693 -17.32 17.92 17.03
CA ARG A 693 -16.76 19.19 16.53
C ARG A 693 -16.78 20.23 17.65
N SER A 694 -15.74 21.08 17.70
CA SER A 694 -15.55 22.04 18.78
C SER A 694 -16.13 23.42 18.49
N SER A 695 -16.40 23.72 17.22
CA SER A 695 -16.81 25.07 16.77
C SER A 695 -17.58 24.99 15.47
N PHE A 696 -18.11 26.16 15.04
CA PHE A 696 -18.85 26.29 13.79
C PHE A 696 -20.08 25.36 13.72
N THR A 697 -20.87 25.36 14.79
CA THR A 697 -22.14 24.64 14.82
C THR A 697 -23.22 25.30 13.97
N ASP A 698 -23.09 26.61 13.70
CA ASP A 698 -23.91 27.38 12.78
C ASP A 698 -23.07 27.84 11.61
N LEU A 699 -23.09 27.10 10.52
CA LEU A 699 -22.41 27.43 9.27
C LEU A 699 -23.43 27.74 8.19
N ASN A 700 -23.26 28.85 7.49
CA ASN A 700 -24.07 29.23 6.34
C ASN A 700 -25.59 29.27 6.64
N GLY A 701 -25.98 29.59 7.90
CA GLY A 701 -27.36 29.60 8.33
C GLY A 701 -27.98 28.21 8.60
N VAL A 702 -27.16 27.17 8.57
CA VAL A 702 -27.58 25.80 8.89
C VAL A 702 -26.97 25.37 10.23
N SER A 703 -27.79 24.89 11.13
CA SER A 703 -27.33 24.31 12.38
C SER A 703 -26.74 22.92 12.14
N ASN A 704 -25.48 22.78 12.40
CA ASN A 704 -24.73 21.53 12.21
C ASN A 704 -24.62 20.75 13.53
N PRO A 705 -24.73 19.42 13.50
CA PRO A 705 -24.67 18.62 14.72
C PRO A 705 -23.28 18.73 15.38
N TYR A 706 -23.28 18.88 16.69
CA TYR A 706 -22.06 18.84 17.50
C TYR A 706 -21.39 17.47 17.52
N PHE A 707 -22.17 16.40 17.37
CA PHE A 707 -21.75 15.00 17.42
C PHE A 707 -22.23 14.26 16.18
N GLY A 708 -21.40 13.33 15.68
CA GLY A 708 -21.78 12.45 14.58
C GLY A 708 -21.10 11.09 14.65
N ILE A 709 -21.79 10.10 14.11
CA ILE A 709 -21.26 8.74 13.94
C ILE A 709 -20.96 8.53 12.46
N ARG A 710 -19.78 7.97 12.16
CA ARG A 710 -19.35 7.67 10.80
C ARG A 710 -18.91 6.23 10.67
N PHE A 711 -19.20 5.64 9.52
CA PHE A 711 -18.84 4.26 9.21
C PHE A 711 -17.72 4.23 8.18
N GLY A 712 -16.78 3.34 8.35
CA GLY A 712 -15.69 3.10 7.42
C GLY A 712 -15.61 1.64 7.00
N ILE A 713 -15.20 1.41 5.75
CA ILE A 713 -14.86 0.07 5.23
C ILE A 713 -13.37 0.05 4.95
N LYS A 714 -12.64 -0.76 5.71
CA LYS A 714 -11.18 -0.85 5.65
C LYS A 714 -10.74 -2.31 5.84
N PRO A 715 -10.77 -3.13 4.77
CA PRO A 715 -10.24 -4.48 4.87
C PRO A 715 -8.71 -4.42 5.03
N GLU A 716 -8.21 -4.83 6.20
CA GLU A 716 -6.78 -4.89 6.55
C GLU A 716 -6.45 -6.21 7.26
N PHE A 717 -5.15 -6.59 7.26
CA PHE A 717 -4.65 -7.72 8.05
C PHE A 717 -4.83 -7.54 9.55
#